data_8990bfac8c6362d6f52d89ce8cb3242d
#
_entry.id   8990bfac8c6362d6f52d89ce8cb3242d
#
_cell.length_a   1.000
_cell.length_b   1.000
_cell.length_c   1.000
_cell.angle_alpha   90.00
_cell.angle_beta   90.00
_cell.angle_gamma   90.00
#
_symmetry.space_group_name_H-M   'P 1'
#
loop_
_entity.id
_entity.type
_entity.pdbx_description
1 polymer ?
#
loop_
_entity_poly.entity_id
_entity_poly.type
_entity_poly.pdbx_seq_one_letter_code
_entity_poly.pdbx_strand_id
1 'polypeptide(L)'
;MRQLRGLLPYALVSALVVVASVVAIVVSTTSPPAGPAVAGSASPTAAATVSRPAVTDLSATGRLAYWRAEPNGDHLLWIANADNSRRRSVAKTDTPNAISKTRWSVDGNQIAYVEGGIRLVVVRVDGATTSYTLAPELRTDSYRIVDHRFSPSGARIAATVQRQTGSQSDIYIAAANGTWTRITTVEDAIAADWLDEDELLVQTTGGVISAVRATGTNQFRPLTGLSASSPVVGSDGRIYFLAGRVTQFAGASETFVFAAAANVWSMTADGTDVRRELAPPDQDSLRLDGTWSTGFLYHRGTNPAQLVIGSIPILLPSNAGLIERIAVAPDKRYAIGFAGPTVVRVEISPTGLAPNAVLLLGSIESGDVWFPRPVPIARAAVTPRADAPAVRYVFALGGNVWTMGPDGVASVLRTGATNAQTQRRFTIPLPQWAPAGDRVLTVESLGTGASAQQLIPVTIDRAGKVTRLTALSSVAPAVSWSPDGSLIAAVALPASPLDPSILQSELNVRVVTADGALGQTLPGREVVWTKPGMFVLTNGTIRANDRARDEQAIELWSGTQKRTVTTVARIIGDPRALAPSTTKGVTSVSNISAASDGTYAAARVSFLGTTTTPFLVLLRASDGTATQYVLGDRIADEAWSPARALIGYTNTVGGLGIAGSPSEAKPIATVRDPGTGAVIAEVDGRFAGWSPDGAWFYVATSGGLYARPLAGGALVRVSGVGVPVSITKP
;
A
#
# COMPACT_ATOMS: atom_id res chain seq x y z
N MET A 1 18.42 -41.38 -9.32
CA MET A 1 16.94 -41.40 -9.50
C MET A 1 16.12 -41.15 -8.22
N ARG A 2 16.67 -40.61 -7.14
CA ARG A 2 15.91 -40.30 -5.90
C ARG A 2 15.65 -38.79 -5.65
N GLN A 3 16.13 -37.90 -6.51
CA GLN A 3 15.99 -36.44 -6.35
C GLN A 3 14.87 -35.79 -7.20
N LEU A 4 14.15 -36.57 -8.03
CA LEU A 4 13.11 -36.03 -8.90
C LEU A 4 11.66 -36.13 -8.35
N ARG A 5 11.47 -36.68 -7.14
CA ARG A 5 10.12 -36.81 -6.55
C ARG A 5 9.61 -35.57 -5.79
N GLY A 6 10.45 -34.57 -5.58
CA GLY A 6 10.06 -33.35 -4.85
C GLY A 6 9.50 -32.21 -5.68
N LEU A 7 9.59 -32.27 -7.02
CA LEU A 7 9.19 -31.17 -7.91
C LEU A 7 7.85 -31.36 -8.63
N LEU A 8 7.23 -32.54 -8.51
CA LEU A 8 5.95 -32.81 -9.18
C LEU A 8 4.75 -31.95 -8.70
N PRO A 9 4.59 -31.57 -7.43
CA PRO A 9 3.46 -30.76 -7.03
C PRO A 9 3.52 -29.31 -7.55
N TYR A 10 4.72 -28.77 -7.78
CA TYR A 10 4.86 -27.40 -8.28
C TYR A 10 4.62 -27.27 -9.79
N ALA A 11 4.91 -28.31 -10.57
CA ALA A 11 4.65 -28.34 -12.01
C ALA A 11 3.15 -28.43 -12.34
N LEU A 12 2.36 -29.10 -11.50
CA LEU A 12 0.92 -29.25 -11.70
C LEU A 12 0.14 -27.97 -11.38
N VAL A 13 0.57 -27.18 -10.39
CA VAL A 13 -0.04 -25.87 -10.05
C VAL A 13 0.26 -24.85 -11.14
N SER A 14 1.46 -24.86 -11.70
CA SER A 14 1.82 -23.95 -12.81
C SER A 14 1.08 -24.26 -14.11
N ALA A 15 0.80 -25.53 -14.39
CA ALA A 15 0.05 -25.94 -15.59
C ALA A 15 -1.45 -25.58 -15.50
N LEU A 16 -2.04 -25.63 -14.31
CA LEU A 16 -3.46 -25.27 -14.12
C LEU A 16 -3.71 -23.76 -14.26
N VAL A 17 -2.75 -22.91 -13.91
CA VAL A 17 -2.85 -21.45 -14.07
C VAL A 17 -2.72 -21.04 -15.55
N VAL A 18 -1.96 -21.78 -16.36
CA VAL A 18 -1.78 -21.48 -17.79
C VAL A 18 -3.00 -21.87 -18.63
N VAL A 19 -3.72 -22.93 -18.27
CA VAL A 19 -4.91 -23.38 -19.04
C VAL A 19 -6.13 -22.48 -18.78
N ALA A 20 -6.24 -21.82 -17.65
CA ALA A 20 -7.33 -20.86 -17.38
C ALA A 20 -7.16 -19.51 -18.12
N SER A 21 -5.96 -19.23 -18.65
CA SER A 21 -5.64 -17.94 -19.29
C SER A 21 -5.81 -17.92 -20.82
N VAL A 22 -6.08 -19.04 -21.47
CA VAL A 22 -6.07 -19.15 -22.95
C VAL A 22 -7.46 -19.04 -23.60
N VAL A 23 -8.54 -18.98 -22.83
CA VAL A 23 -9.92 -18.97 -23.39
C VAL A 23 -10.51 -17.57 -23.59
N ALA A 24 -9.80 -16.49 -23.26
CA ALA A 24 -10.34 -15.12 -23.28
C ALA A 24 -9.60 -14.14 -24.23
N ILE A 25 -9.12 -14.60 -25.38
CA ILE A 25 -8.54 -13.67 -26.37
C ILE A 25 -9.33 -13.78 -27.67
N VAL A 26 -10.28 -12.91 -27.89
CA VAL A 26 -10.62 -12.20 -29.13
C VAL A 26 -11.54 -11.04 -28.77
N VAL A 27 -11.19 -9.83 -29.12
CA VAL A 27 -11.96 -8.68 -29.62
C VAL A 27 -11.40 -7.32 -29.16
N SER A 28 -10.92 -6.63 -30.21
CA SER A 28 -10.90 -5.20 -30.52
C SER A 28 -10.13 -4.19 -29.67
N THR A 29 -9.13 -3.67 -30.34
CA THR A 29 -8.42 -2.40 -30.13
C THR A 29 -9.29 -1.22 -30.57
N THR A 30 -9.70 -0.35 -29.62
CA THR A 30 -9.96 1.06 -29.89
C THR A 30 -9.73 1.87 -28.60
N SER A 31 -8.86 2.86 -28.68
CA SER A 31 -8.62 3.83 -27.60
C SER A 31 -9.83 4.75 -27.46
N PRO A 32 -10.33 5.03 -26.25
CA PRO A 32 -11.36 6.04 -26.07
C PRO A 32 -10.74 7.44 -25.93
N PRO A 33 -11.39 8.48 -26.46
CA PRO A 33 -10.98 9.88 -26.28
C PRO A 33 -11.30 10.37 -24.86
N ALA A 34 -10.55 11.38 -24.43
CA ALA A 34 -10.80 12.09 -23.19
C ALA A 34 -12.19 12.77 -23.23
N GLY A 35 -13.09 12.33 -22.35
CA GLY A 35 -14.43 12.91 -22.25
C GLY A 35 -14.46 14.21 -21.43
N PRO A 36 -15.35 15.14 -21.79
CA PRO A 36 -15.52 16.39 -21.08
C PRO A 36 -16.25 16.20 -19.74
N ALA A 37 -15.95 17.07 -18.78
CA ALA A 37 -16.67 17.14 -17.52
C ALA A 37 -18.12 17.59 -17.78
N VAL A 38 -19.08 16.72 -17.47
CA VAL A 38 -20.50 17.03 -17.58
C VAL A 38 -21.09 17.13 -16.17
N ALA A 39 -21.48 18.36 -15.81
CA ALA A 39 -22.40 18.60 -14.71
C ALA A 39 -23.81 18.26 -15.20
N GLY A 40 -24.32 17.10 -14.82
CA GLY A 40 -25.67 16.64 -15.13
C GLY A 40 -26.51 16.54 -13.86
N SER A 41 -27.40 17.51 -13.65
CA SER A 41 -28.43 17.49 -12.62
C SER A 41 -29.58 16.57 -13.07
N ALA A 42 -29.73 15.43 -12.40
CA ALA A 42 -30.94 14.61 -12.49
C ALA A 42 -31.77 14.80 -11.22
N SER A 43 -32.95 15.38 -11.36
CA SER A 43 -33.95 15.51 -10.29
C SER A 43 -34.41 14.14 -9.80
N PRO A 44 -34.52 13.90 -8.49
CA PRO A 44 -35.07 12.67 -7.96
C PRO A 44 -36.58 12.62 -8.14
N THR A 45 -37.08 11.52 -8.67
CA THR A 45 -38.53 11.22 -8.66
C THR A 45 -38.89 10.81 -7.23
N ALA A 46 -39.57 11.69 -6.52
CA ALA A 46 -40.11 11.41 -5.20
C ALA A 46 -41.26 10.41 -5.29
N ALA A 47 -41.06 9.22 -4.72
CA ALA A 47 -42.15 8.28 -4.51
C ALA A 47 -43.02 8.73 -3.33
N ALA A 48 -44.33 8.61 -3.47
CA ALA A 48 -45.31 9.04 -2.50
C ALA A 48 -45.12 8.44 -1.11
N THR A 49 -44.98 9.29 -0.12
CA THR A 49 -44.81 8.93 1.30
C THR A 49 -46.16 8.50 1.91
N VAL A 50 -46.25 7.24 2.28
CA VAL A 50 -47.29 6.76 3.23
C VAL A 50 -46.79 7.05 4.63
N SER A 51 -47.39 8.03 5.30
CA SER A 51 -47.07 8.36 6.70
C SER A 51 -47.50 7.21 7.60
N ARG A 52 -46.52 6.51 8.18
CA ARG A 52 -46.72 5.53 9.27
C ARG A 52 -46.33 6.18 10.60
N PRO A 53 -47.01 5.84 11.71
CA PRO A 53 -46.68 6.43 13.01
C PRO A 53 -45.25 6.13 13.46
N ALA A 54 -44.64 7.11 14.13
CA ALA A 54 -43.29 6.97 14.68
C ALA A 54 -43.20 5.75 15.61
N VAL A 55 -42.18 4.93 15.39
CA VAL A 55 -42.00 3.68 16.11
C VAL A 55 -41.03 3.87 17.26
N THR A 56 -41.60 3.96 18.46
CA THR A 56 -40.85 4.06 19.73
C THR A 56 -40.51 2.68 20.34
N ASP A 57 -40.83 1.57 19.63
CA ASP A 57 -40.84 0.23 20.23
C ASP A 57 -39.55 -0.59 20.14
N LEU A 58 -38.58 -0.19 19.31
CA LEU A 58 -37.33 -0.93 19.23
C LEU A 58 -36.36 -0.54 20.34
N SER A 59 -35.62 -1.55 20.81
CA SER A 59 -34.60 -1.35 21.84
C SER A 59 -33.56 -0.30 21.44
N ALA A 60 -33.20 0.57 22.39
CA ALA A 60 -32.08 1.48 22.25
C ALA A 60 -30.72 0.81 22.44
N THR A 61 -30.69 -0.49 22.87
CA THR A 61 -29.47 -1.20 23.26
C THR A 61 -28.97 -2.20 22.23
N GLY A 62 -29.76 -2.49 21.19
CA GLY A 62 -29.36 -3.37 20.10
C GLY A 62 -30.51 -3.75 19.17
N ARG A 63 -30.20 -3.79 17.87
CA ARG A 63 -31.18 -4.07 16.82
C ARG A 63 -30.59 -4.98 15.74
N LEU A 64 -31.48 -5.78 15.12
CA LEU A 64 -31.18 -6.59 13.94
C LEU A 64 -31.90 -6.02 12.72
N ALA A 65 -31.30 -6.09 11.57
CA ALA A 65 -31.94 -5.95 10.26
C ALA A 65 -31.55 -7.13 9.40
N TYR A 66 -32.53 -7.78 8.77
CA TYR A 66 -32.25 -8.92 7.90
C TYR A 66 -33.29 -9.10 6.81
N TRP A 67 -32.85 -9.56 5.66
CA TRP A 67 -33.68 -9.98 4.57
C TRP A 67 -34.03 -11.46 4.69
N ARG A 68 -35.27 -11.79 4.42
CA ARG A 68 -35.76 -13.16 4.46
C ARG A 68 -36.80 -13.41 3.41
N ALA A 69 -36.72 -14.57 2.74
CA ALA A 69 -37.77 -15.08 1.89
C ALA A 69 -38.93 -15.60 2.76
N GLU A 70 -40.14 -15.18 2.44
CA GLU A 70 -41.35 -15.66 3.09
C GLU A 70 -41.98 -16.84 2.30
N PRO A 71 -42.83 -17.69 2.93
CA PRO A 71 -43.45 -18.81 2.25
C PRO A 71 -44.31 -18.46 1.02
N ASN A 72 -44.81 -17.23 0.96
CA ASN A 72 -45.58 -16.72 -0.18
C ASN A 72 -44.70 -16.21 -1.35
N GLY A 73 -43.37 -16.32 -1.24
CA GLY A 73 -42.41 -15.86 -2.25
C GLY A 73 -42.00 -14.39 -2.11
N ASP A 74 -42.53 -13.68 -1.14
CA ASP A 74 -42.11 -12.31 -0.85
C ASP A 74 -40.74 -12.30 -0.16
N HIS A 75 -39.91 -11.29 -0.49
CA HIS A 75 -38.64 -11.03 0.21
C HIS A 75 -38.78 -9.75 1.01
N LEU A 76 -38.74 -9.88 2.33
CA LEU A 76 -39.00 -8.80 3.26
C LEU A 76 -37.75 -8.42 4.05
N LEU A 77 -37.55 -7.11 4.21
CA LEU A 77 -36.59 -6.57 5.18
C LEU A 77 -37.26 -6.50 6.55
N TRP A 78 -36.78 -7.30 7.46
CA TRP A 78 -37.22 -7.33 8.84
C TRP A 78 -36.30 -6.52 9.73
N ILE A 79 -36.86 -5.82 10.71
CA ILE A 79 -36.13 -5.24 11.83
C ILE A 79 -36.65 -5.81 13.12
N ALA A 80 -35.74 -6.00 14.09
CA ALA A 80 -36.04 -6.59 15.40
C ALA A 80 -35.10 -6.06 16.48
N ASN A 81 -35.39 -6.34 17.74
CA ASN A 81 -34.39 -6.21 18.81
C ASN A 81 -33.24 -7.21 18.62
N ALA A 82 -32.13 -7.01 19.32
CA ALA A 82 -30.96 -7.88 19.25
C ALA A 82 -31.24 -9.35 19.69
N ASP A 83 -32.27 -9.59 20.48
CA ASP A 83 -32.77 -10.90 20.87
C ASP A 83 -33.82 -11.50 19.90
N ASN A 84 -34.00 -10.85 18.75
CA ASN A 84 -35.04 -11.15 17.74
C ASN A 84 -36.49 -10.97 18.22
N SER A 85 -36.71 -10.29 19.31
CA SER A 85 -38.05 -9.86 19.74
C SER A 85 -38.56 -8.64 18.96
N ARG A 86 -39.86 -8.35 19.04
CA ARG A 86 -40.51 -7.17 18.43
C ARG A 86 -40.23 -6.98 16.93
N ARG A 87 -40.09 -8.07 16.19
CA ARG A 87 -39.82 -8.06 14.77
C ARG A 87 -40.97 -7.48 13.95
N ARG A 88 -40.62 -6.73 12.90
CA ARG A 88 -41.56 -6.21 11.90
C ARG A 88 -40.87 -6.01 10.55
N SER A 89 -41.63 -6.11 9.47
CA SER A 89 -41.13 -5.78 8.13
C SER A 89 -41.18 -4.27 7.88
N VAL A 90 -40.16 -3.74 7.20
CA VAL A 90 -40.04 -2.30 6.85
C VAL A 90 -39.90 -2.05 5.37
N ALA A 91 -39.51 -3.06 4.60
CA ALA A 91 -39.42 -2.98 3.14
C ALA A 91 -39.69 -4.34 2.50
N LYS A 92 -40.04 -4.34 1.21
CA LYS A 92 -40.23 -5.51 0.36
C LYS A 92 -39.48 -5.33 -0.95
N THR A 93 -38.98 -6.41 -1.52
CA THR A 93 -38.42 -6.44 -2.88
C THR A 93 -38.94 -7.64 -3.65
N ASP A 94 -39.06 -7.45 -4.97
CA ASP A 94 -39.42 -8.51 -5.92
C ASP A 94 -38.18 -9.13 -6.60
N THR A 95 -36.95 -8.65 -6.25
CA THR A 95 -35.68 -9.10 -6.83
C THR A 95 -34.71 -9.62 -5.76
N PRO A 96 -34.96 -10.80 -5.19
CA PRO A 96 -34.27 -11.31 -4.01
C PRO A 96 -32.75 -11.51 -4.20
N ASN A 97 -32.35 -12.06 -5.34
CA ASN A 97 -30.93 -12.37 -5.63
C ASN A 97 -30.08 -11.11 -5.90
N ALA A 98 -30.69 -9.94 -5.83
CA ALA A 98 -30.02 -8.67 -6.10
C ALA A 98 -29.65 -7.89 -4.84
N ILE A 99 -30.04 -8.38 -3.65
CA ILE A 99 -29.81 -7.65 -2.40
C ILE A 99 -28.49 -8.08 -1.76
N SER A 100 -27.70 -7.09 -1.38
CA SER A 100 -26.45 -7.32 -0.67
C SER A 100 -26.11 -6.15 0.26
N LYS A 101 -25.14 -6.36 1.15
CA LYS A 101 -24.53 -5.29 1.95
C LYS A 101 -25.51 -4.51 2.82
N THR A 102 -26.45 -5.18 3.47
CA THR A 102 -27.33 -4.55 4.47
C THR A 102 -26.50 -3.96 5.61
N ARG A 103 -26.74 -2.67 5.94
CA ARG A 103 -26.01 -1.96 7.00
C ARG A 103 -26.91 -0.96 7.73
N TRP A 104 -26.73 -0.88 9.04
CA TRP A 104 -27.33 0.14 9.87
C TRP A 104 -26.55 1.46 9.80
N SER A 105 -27.29 2.58 9.92
CA SER A 105 -26.70 3.87 10.27
C SER A 105 -26.16 3.87 11.69
N VAL A 106 -25.25 4.79 12.00
CA VAL A 106 -24.59 4.87 13.32
C VAL A 106 -25.60 5.10 14.44
N ASP A 107 -26.65 5.88 14.18
CA ASP A 107 -27.74 6.14 15.13
C ASP A 107 -28.80 5.04 15.21
N GLY A 108 -28.72 4.01 14.35
CA GLY A 108 -29.64 2.89 14.28
C GLY A 108 -31.04 3.24 13.77
N ASN A 109 -31.21 4.38 13.11
CA ASN A 109 -32.53 4.83 12.61
C ASN A 109 -32.73 4.60 11.11
N GLN A 110 -31.67 4.22 10.40
CA GLN A 110 -31.70 3.95 8.96
C GLN A 110 -30.96 2.63 8.67
N ILE A 111 -31.38 1.99 7.59
CA ILE A 111 -30.75 0.78 7.04
C ILE A 111 -30.49 1.06 5.56
N ALA A 112 -29.26 0.84 5.11
CA ALA A 112 -28.93 0.87 3.69
C ALA A 112 -28.61 -0.53 3.20
N TYR A 113 -28.97 -0.81 1.95
CA TYR A 113 -28.58 -2.03 1.24
C TYR A 113 -28.36 -1.73 -0.24
N VAL A 114 -27.64 -2.61 -0.92
CA VAL A 114 -27.40 -2.50 -2.35
C VAL A 114 -28.31 -3.45 -3.08
N GLU A 115 -29.00 -2.93 -4.09
CA GLU A 115 -29.90 -3.69 -4.96
C GLU A 115 -29.36 -3.74 -6.39
N GLY A 116 -29.27 -4.92 -6.97
CA GLY A 116 -28.72 -5.15 -8.31
C GLY A 116 -27.26 -4.71 -8.51
N GLY A 117 -26.57 -4.42 -7.42
CA GLY A 117 -25.19 -3.91 -7.45
C GLY A 117 -25.05 -2.45 -7.91
N ILE A 118 -26.14 -1.79 -8.31
CA ILE A 118 -26.12 -0.43 -8.90
C ILE A 118 -27.01 0.57 -8.16
N ARG A 119 -27.86 0.11 -7.29
CA ARG A 119 -28.78 0.96 -6.53
C ARG A 119 -28.54 0.82 -5.03
N LEU A 120 -28.24 1.90 -4.37
CA LEU A 120 -28.19 2.00 -2.92
C LEU A 120 -29.56 2.45 -2.43
N VAL A 121 -30.18 1.64 -1.59
CA VAL A 121 -31.51 1.92 -1.02
C VAL A 121 -31.35 2.16 0.47
N VAL A 122 -31.93 3.23 0.96
CA VAL A 122 -31.98 3.59 2.37
C VAL A 122 -33.42 3.49 2.86
N VAL A 123 -33.65 2.71 3.90
CA VAL A 123 -34.93 2.53 4.56
C VAL A 123 -34.82 3.05 5.98
N ARG A 124 -35.65 3.98 6.36
CA ARG A 124 -35.80 4.42 7.74
C ARG A 124 -36.58 3.38 8.56
N VAL A 125 -36.35 3.34 9.85
CA VAL A 125 -37.11 2.44 10.74
C VAL A 125 -38.62 2.70 10.69
N ASP A 126 -39.10 3.86 10.27
CA ASP A 126 -40.52 4.17 10.06
C ASP A 126 -41.07 3.64 8.71
N GLY A 127 -40.22 3.09 7.87
CA GLY A 127 -40.56 2.53 6.55
C GLY A 127 -40.40 3.51 5.38
N ALA A 128 -40.00 4.76 5.62
CA ALA A 128 -39.69 5.69 4.54
C ALA A 128 -38.45 5.22 3.77
N THR A 129 -38.50 5.26 2.44
CA THR A 129 -37.45 4.73 1.57
C THR A 129 -36.92 5.81 0.63
N THR A 130 -35.60 5.87 0.49
CA THR A 130 -34.89 6.70 -0.49
C THR A 130 -33.93 5.81 -1.29
N SER A 131 -33.82 6.03 -2.59
CA SER A 131 -32.90 5.25 -3.43
C SER A 131 -31.95 6.15 -4.22
N TYR A 132 -30.70 5.70 -4.32
CA TYR A 132 -29.62 6.36 -5.05
C TYR A 132 -29.10 5.39 -6.13
N THR A 133 -29.37 5.68 -7.39
CA THR A 133 -28.89 4.84 -8.50
C THR A 133 -27.55 5.39 -8.99
N LEU A 134 -26.58 4.52 -9.26
CA LEU A 134 -25.31 4.92 -9.87
C LEU A 134 -25.56 5.70 -11.18
N ALA A 135 -24.71 6.69 -11.42
CA ALA A 135 -24.76 7.48 -12.63
C ALA A 135 -24.67 6.60 -13.91
N PRO A 136 -25.36 6.99 -15.01
CA PRO A 136 -25.46 6.15 -16.22
C PRO A 136 -24.11 5.70 -16.77
N GLU A 137 -23.10 6.55 -16.77
CA GLU A 137 -21.74 6.26 -17.24
C GLU A 137 -21.07 5.15 -16.45
N LEU A 138 -21.29 5.08 -15.14
CA LEU A 138 -20.77 4.01 -14.29
C LEU A 138 -21.47 2.67 -14.55
N ARG A 139 -22.76 2.71 -14.94
CA ARG A 139 -23.51 1.50 -15.28
C ARG A 139 -23.09 0.89 -16.59
N THR A 140 -22.76 1.70 -17.59
CA THR A 140 -22.28 1.22 -18.90
C THR A 140 -20.92 0.52 -18.80
N ASP A 141 -20.07 0.96 -17.89
CA ASP A 141 -18.75 0.37 -17.65
C ASP A 141 -18.76 -0.85 -16.71
N SER A 142 -19.95 -1.35 -16.40
CA SER A 142 -20.12 -2.51 -15.50
C SER A 142 -19.57 -2.29 -14.09
N TYR A 143 -19.67 -1.08 -13.56
CA TYR A 143 -19.35 -0.81 -12.16
C TYR A 143 -20.46 -1.29 -11.22
N ARG A 144 -20.06 -1.67 -10.00
CA ARG A 144 -20.96 -2.13 -8.93
C ARG A 144 -20.59 -1.45 -7.63
N ILE A 145 -21.60 -1.19 -6.80
CA ILE A 145 -21.42 -0.83 -5.40
C ILE A 145 -21.09 -2.11 -4.65
N VAL A 146 -19.87 -2.24 -4.13
CA VAL A 146 -19.40 -3.45 -3.44
C VAL A 146 -19.43 -3.31 -1.93
N ASP A 147 -19.44 -2.09 -1.39
CA ASP A 147 -19.65 -1.81 0.03
C ASP A 147 -20.09 -0.35 0.23
N HIS A 148 -20.61 -0.04 1.42
CA HIS A 148 -20.98 1.31 1.79
C HIS A 148 -20.92 1.51 3.31
N ARG A 149 -20.82 2.78 3.74
CA ARG A 149 -20.74 3.21 5.14
C ARG A 149 -21.52 4.51 5.33
N PHE A 150 -22.38 4.55 6.33
CA PHE A 150 -22.99 5.81 6.76
C PHE A 150 -21.99 6.73 7.44
N SER A 151 -22.10 8.04 7.21
CA SER A 151 -21.40 9.02 8.04
C SER A 151 -21.95 9.00 9.47
N PRO A 152 -21.22 9.54 10.46
CA PRO A 152 -21.66 9.54 11.85
C PRO A 152 -23.05 10.12 12.07
N SER A 153 -23.41 11.18 11.35
CA SER A 153 -24.76 11.77 11.38
C SER A 153 -25.80 11.00 10.59
N GLY A 154 -25.42 10.05 9.73
CA GLY A 154 -26.30 9.36 8.80
C GLY A 154 -26.73 10.20 7.59
N ALA A 155 -26.24 11.44 7.45
CA ALA A 155 -26.64 12.34 6.37
C ALA A 155 -25.96 12.03 5.02
N ARG A 156 -24.82 11.36 5.04
CA ARG A 156 -24.03 10.98 3.86
C ARG A 156 -23.70 9.49 3.90
N ILE A 157 -23.49 8.91 2.73
CA ILE A 157 -23.07 7.51 2.61
C ILE A 157 -21.86 7.46 1.69
N ALA A 158 -20.76 6.90 2.20
CA ALA A 158 -19.61 6.55 1.39
C ALA A 158 -19.85 5.18 0.77
N ALA A 159 -19.72 5.08 -0.55
CA ALA A 159 -19.83 3.83 -1.29
C ALA A 159 -18.51 3.51 -2.00
N THR A 160 -18.06 2.27 -1.85
CA THR A 160 -16.99 1.71 -2.67
C THR A 160 -17.62 1.20 -3.97
N VAL A 161 -17.21 1.79 -5.07
CA VAL A 161 -17.68 1.43 -6.41
C VAL A 161 -16.55 0.75 -7.16
N GLN A 162 -16.75 -0.50 -7.53
CA GLN A 162 -15.74 -1.36 -8.14
C GLN A 162 -16.13 -1.75 -9.55
N ARG A 163 -15.15 -1.84 -10.45
CA ARG A 163 -15.34 -2.38 -11.80
C ARG A 163 -15.54 -3.89 -11.74
N GLN A 164 -16.54 -4.42 -12.43
CA GLN A 164 -16.91 -5.83 -12.37
C GLN A 164 -15.82 -6.76 -12.96
N THR A 165 -15.08 -6.27 -13.95
CA THR A 165 -14.03 -7.03 -14.66
C THR A 165 -12.63 -6.80 -14.09
N GLY A 166 -12.49 -6.34 -12.85
CA GLY A 166 -11.19 -6.05 -12.23
C GLY A 166 -11.30 -5.72 -10.76
N SER A 167 -10.17 -5.43 -10.14
CA SER A 167 -10.09 -4.98 -8.73
C SER A 167 -10.14 -3.46 -8.59
N GLN A 168 -10.37 -2.73 -9.69
CA GLN A 168 -10.38 -1.27 -9.68
C GLN A 168 -11.56 -0.75 -8.89
N SER A 169 -11.30 0.02 -7.84
CA SER A 169 -12.32 0.57 -6.95
C SER A 169 -12.02 2.01 -6.56
N ASP A 170 -13.08 2.80 -6.47
CA ASP A 170 -13.02 4.17 -5.97
C ASP A 170 -14.18 4.46 -5.03
N ILE A 171 -14.04 5.53 -4.27
CA ILE A 171 -15.01 5.94 -3.27
C ILE A 171 -15.84 7.09 -3.80
N TYR A 172 -17.13 6.96 -3.63
CA TYR A 172 -18.14 7.95 -3.96
C TYR A 172 -18.95 8.30 -2.72
N ILE A 173 -19.32 9.56 -2.57
CA ILE A 173 -20.23 10.02 -1.54
C ILE A 173 -21.60 10.22 -2.16
N ALA A 174 -22.60 9.54 -1.62
CA ALA A 174 -24.01 9.81 -1.89
C ALA A 174 -24.53 10.81 -0.85
N ALA A 175 -25.01 11.96 -1.32
CA ALA A 175 -25.62 12.98 -0.48
C ALA A 175 -27.16 12.82 -0.46
N ALA A 176 -27.82 13.35 0.56
CA ALA A 176 -29.27 13.25 0.74
C ALA A 176 -30.11 13.76 -0.45
N ASN A 177 -29.54 14.66 -1.27
CA ASN A 177 -30.18 15.17 -2.50
C ASN A 177 -30.07 14.23 -3.71
N GLY A 178 -29.50 13.04 -3.57
CA GLY A 178 -29.32 12.04 -4.64
C GLY A 178 -28.07 12.23 -5.50
N THR A 179 -27.22 13.23 -5.21
CA THR A 179 -25.98 13.43 -5.96
C THR A 179 -24.89 12.46 -5.51
N TRP A 180 -24.09 12.01 -6.48
CA TRP A 180 -22.88 11.22 -6.26
C TRP A 180 -21.64 12.08 -6.53
N THR A 181 -20.73 12.13 -5.58
CA THR A 181 -19.44 12.82 -5.73
C THR A 181 -18.32 11.81 -5.62
N ARG A 182 -17.51 11.67 -6.66
CA ARG A 182 -16.30 10.83 -6.63
C ARG A 182 -15.21 11.55 -5.84
N ILE A 183 -14.72 10.92 -4.77
CA ILE A 183 -13.68 11.50 -3.89
C ILE A 183 -12.31 10.83 -4.06
N THR A 184 -12.23 9.66 -4.71
CA THR A 184 -10.96 9.05 -5.10
C THR A 184 -10.95 8.71 -6.58
N THR A 185 -9.78 8.77 -7.21
CA THR A 185 -9.56 8.36 -8.61
C THR A 185 -8.30 7.49 -8.71
N VAL A 186 -7.97 6.79 -7.62
CA VAL A 186 -6.78 5.94 -7.53
C VAL A 186 -7.00 4.54 -8.08
N GLU A 187 -8.26 4.19 -8.38
CA GLU A 187 -8.68 2.88 -8.87
C GLU A 187 -8.32 1.71 -7.92
N ASP A 188 -8.08 2.02 -6.66
CA ASP A 188 -7.59 1.07 -5.64
C ASP A 188 -8.02 1.45 -4.22
N ALA A 189 -9.11 2.19 -4.04
CA ALA A 189 -9.55 2.66 -2.74
C ALA A 189 -10.82 1.93 -2.27
N ILE A 190 -10.81 1.49 -1.02
CA ILE A 190 -11.93 0.85 -0.32
C ILE A 190 -12.25 1.65 0.94
N ALA A 191 -13.50 2.08 1.10
CA ALA A 191 -13.95 2.73 2.32
C ALA A 191 -14.08 1.67 3.45
N ALA A 192 -13.32 1.85 4.53
CA ALA A 192 -13.39 0.97 5.68
C ALA A 192 -14.41 1.48 6.72
N ASP A 193 -14.34 2.78 7.08
CA ASP A 193 -15.25 3.42 8.02
C ASP A 193 -15.17 4.96 7.88
N TRP A 194 -15.97 5.69 8.65
CA TRP A 194 -15.83 7.12 8.84
C TRP A 194 -15.04 7.41 10.11
N LEU A 195 -14.11 8.35 10.02
CA LEU A 195 -13.37 8.84 11.17
C LEU A 195 -14.12 9.96 11.87
N ASP A 196 -14.78 10.83 11.11
CA ASP A 196 -15.69 11.88 11.51
C ASP A 196 -16.59 12.27 10.34
N GLU A 197 -17.32 13.38 10.40
CA GLU A 197 -18.17 13.82 9.27
C GLU A 197 -17.37 14.21 8.04
N ASP A 198 -16.13 14.60 8.16
CA ASP A 198 -15.33 15.16 7.06
C ASP A 198 -14.24 14.23 6.55
N GLU A 199 -13.91 13.17 7.29
CA GLU A 199 -12.85 12.22 6.92
C GLU A 199 -13.30 10.76 6.96
N LEU A 200 -12.93 10.03 5.94
CA LEU A 200 -13.10 8.57 5.80
C LEU A 200 -11.80 7.85 6.12
N LEU A 201 -11.91 6.72 6.79
CA LEU A 201 -10.85 5.72 6.89
C LEU A 201 -10.87 4.86 5.63
N VAL A 202 -9.78 4.88 4.88
CA VAL A 202 -9.65 4.24 3.58
C VAL A 202 -8.46 3.30 3.57
N GLN A 203 -8.64 2.15 2.96
CA GLN A 203 -7.59 1.19 2.68
C GLN A 203 -7.39 1.07 1.18
N THR A 204 -6.14 0.91 0.73
CA THR A 204 -5.82 0.47 -0.63
C THR A 204 -5.42 -0.99 -0.65
N THR A 205 -5.51 -1.68 -1.81
CA THR A 205 -5.03 -3.06 -1.96
C THR A 205 -3.51 -3.16 -1.80
N GLY A 206 -2.80 -2.04 -2.02
CA GLY A 206 -1.37 -1.91 -1.72
C GLY A 206 -1.02 -1.84 -0.23
N GLY A 207 -2.03 -1.93 0.66
CA GLY A 207 -1.81 -1.96 2.10
C GLY A 207 -1.60 -0.58 2.74
N VAL A 208 -2.08 0.49 2.13
CA VAL A 208 -2.02 1.84 2.69
C VAL A 208 -3.32 2.16 3.42
N ILE A 209 -3.22 2.53 4.68
CA ILE A 209 -4.34 3.08 5.46
C ILE A 209 -4.20 4.60 5.49
N SER A 210 -5.25 5.28 5.05
CA SER A 210 -5.29 6.75 4.98
C SER A 210 -6.61 7.30 5.51
N ALA A 211 -6.58 8.51 6.00
CA ALA A 211 -7.77 9.35 6.09
C ALA A 211 -7.97 10.08 4.76
N VAL A 212 -9.19 10.12 4.25
CA VAL A 212 -9.53 10.80 2.99
C VAL A 212 -10.65 11.79 3.28
N ARG A 213 -10.49 13.03 2.84
CA ARG A 213 -11.56 14.03 3.00
C ARG A 213 -12.78 13.66 2.17
N ALA A 214 -13.94 13.78 2.77
CA ALA A 214 -15.24 13.54 2.12
C ALA A 214 -15.62 14.63 1.12
N THR A 215 -14.83 15.71 1.05
CA THR A 215 -14.97 16.82 0.10
C THR A 215 -13.66 17.00 -0.67
N GLY A 216 -13.75 17.27 -1.96
CA GLY A 216 -12.57 17.31 -2.85
C GLY A 216 -12.19 15.94 -3.39
N THR A 217 -11.16 15.90 -4.23
CA THR A 217 -10.71 14.67 -4.90
C THR A 217 -9.28 14.34 -4.52
N ASN A 218 -9.01 13.07 -4.21
CA ASN A 218 -7.67 12.52 -3.92
C ASN A 218 -6.92 13.22 -2.78
N GLN A 219 -7.62 13.71 -1.77
CA GLN A 219 -6.99 14.32 -0.59
C GLN A 219 -6.76 13.25 0.48
N PHE A 220 -5.64 12.56 0.39
CA PHE A 220 -5.25 11.50 1.31
C PHE A 220 -4.33 12.03 2.40
N ARG A 221 -4.53 11.55 3.61
CA ARG A 221 -3.60 11.71 4.73
C ARG A 221 -3.17 10.33 5.20
N PRO A 222 -2.02 9.80 4.75
CA PRO A 222 -1.52 8.50 5.20
C PRO A 222 -1.37 8.45 6.73
N LEU A 223 -1.84 7.36 7.33
CA LEU A 223 -1.91 7.24 8.80
C LEU A 223 -0.78 6.38 9.36
N THR A 224 -0.31 5.38 8.62
CA THR A 224 0.77 4.50 9.06
C THR A 224 1.74 4.17 7.95
N GLY A 225 3.00 3.92 8.31
CA GLY A 225 4.05 3.43 7.39
C GLY A 225 4.06 1.91 7.22
N LEU A 226 3.21 1.18 7.91
CA LEU A 226 3.08 -0.27 7.75
C LEU A 226 2.23 -0.61 6.53
N SER A 227 2.59 -1.68 5.83
CA SER A 227 1.67 -2.33 4.89
C SER A 227 0.59 -3.03 5.71
N ALA A 228 -0.63 -2.54 5.62
CA ALA A 228 -1.70 -2.86 6.55
C ALA A 228 -3.03 -3.16 5.85
N SER A 229 -3.92 -3.87 6.53
CA SER A 229 -5.23 -4.24 6.02
C SER A 229 -6.28 -4.30 7.12
N SER A 230 -7.54 -4.38 6.73
CA SER A 230 -8.70 -4.56 7.61
C SER A 230 -8.75 -3.54 8.77
N PRO A 231 -8.66 -2.23 8.51
CA PRO A 231 -8.74 -1.26 9.57
C PRO A 231 -10.15 -1.19 10.16
N VAL A 232 -10.22 -1.13 11.49
CA VAL A 232 -11.45 -1.05 12.28
C VAL A 232 -11.31 0.04 13.32
N VAL A 233 -12.31 0.90 13.45
CA VAL A 233 -12.35 1.90 14.53
C VAL A 233 -12.83 1.22 15.81
N GLY A 234 -12.00 1.21 16.84
CA GLY A 234 -12.33 0.64 18.13
C GLY A 234 -13.26 1.55 18.94
N SER A 235 -13.89 0.97 19.97
CA SER A 235 -14.77 1.71 20.89
C SER A 235 -14.03 2.79 21.73
N ASP A 236 -12.71 2.70 21.77
CA ASP A 236 -11.80 3.69 22.41
C ASP A 236 -11.36 4.81 21.46
N GLY A 237 -11.85 4.80 20.21
CA GLY A 237 -11.49 5.77 19.18
C GLY A 237 -10.13 5.53 18.52
N ARG A 238 -9.44 4.42 18.84
CA ARG A 238 -8.22 4.00 18.14
C ARG A 238 -8.58 3.27 16.85
N ILE A 239 -7.68 3.30 15.89
CA ILE A 239 -7.76 2.50 14.67
C ILE A 239 -6.94 1.23 14.91
N TYR A 240 -7.58 0.07 14.79
CA TYR A 240 -6.95 -1.24 14.84
C TYR A 240 -6.83 -1.79 13.43
N PHE A 241 -5.73 -2.48 13.12
CA PHE A 241 -5.48 -3.01 11.79
C PHE A 241 -4.54 -4.21 11.83
N LEU A 242 -4.50 -4.94 10.74
CA LEU A 242 -3.57 -6.04 10.53
C LEU A 242 -2.39 -5.57 9.68
N ALA A 243 -1.17 -5.91 10.07
CA ALA A 243 0.00 -5.75 9.22
C ALA A 243 0.58 -7.13 8.90
N GLY A 244 0.64 -7.45 7.59
CA GLY A 244 1.06 -8.73 7.05
C GLY A 244 0.70 -8.88 5.58
N ARG A 245 0.92 -10.07 5.01
CA ARG A 245 0.58 -10.35 3.61
C ARG A 245 -0.93 -10.46 3.42
N VAL A 246 -1.49 -9.66 2.55
CA VAL A 246 -2.93 -9.67 2.25
C VAL A 246 -3.30 -10.86 1.37
N THR A 247 -4.38 -11.56 1.72
CA THR A 247 -5.01 -12.61 0.92
C THR A 247 -6.51 -12.35 0.88
N GLN A 248 -7.12 -12.45 -0.29
CA GLN A 248 -8.56 -12.35 -0.44
C GLN A 248 -9.21 -13.73 -0.34
N PHE A 249 -10.36 -13.79 0.30
CA PHE A 249 -11.15 -15.00 0.47
C PHE A 249 -12.62 -14.70 0.21
N ALA A 250 -13.26 -15.50 -0.64
CA ALA A 250 -14.67 -15.33 -0.98
C ALA A 250 -15.57 -16.01 0.08
N GLY A 251 -16.42 -15.25 0.74
CA GLY A 251 -17.50 -15.75 1.59
C GLY A 251 -18.80 -15.92 0.81
N ALA A 252 -19.86 -16.28 1.50
CA ALA A 252 -21.17 -16.52 0.88
C ALA A 252 -21.79 -15.23 0.30
N SER A 253 -21.67 -14.10 0.99
CA SER A 253 -22.22 -12.81 0.59
C SER A 253 -21.18 -11.70 0.41
N GLU A 254 -19.95 -11.92 0.88
CA GLU A 254 -18.87 -10.92 0.85
C GLU A 254 -17.52 -11.55 0.48
N THR A 255 -16.64 -10.72 -0.06
CA THR A 255 -15.22 -11.05 -0.18
C THR A 255 -14.49 -10.55 1.07
N PHE A 256 -13.77 -11.43 1.73
CA PHE A 256 -13.00 -11.11 2.92
C PHE A 256 -11.52 -10.90 2.58
N VAL A 257 -10.89 -10.06 3.38
CA VAL A 257 -9.45 -9.83 3.32
C VAL A 257 -8.81 -10.40 4.56
N PHE A 258 -7.96 -11.40 4.38
CA PHE A 258 -7.13 -11.97 5.43
C PHE A 258 -5.68 -11.53 5.24
N ALA A 259 -4.99 -11.28 6.33
CA ALA A 259 -3.56 -11.01 6.31
C ALA A 259 -2.79 -12.21 6.86
N ALA A 260 -1.93 -12.81 6.03
CA ALA A 260 -1.07 -13.93 6.41
C ALA A 260 0.12 -13.45 7.25
N ALA A 261 0.52 -14.24 8.25
CA ALA A 261 1.61 -13.89 9.17
C ALA A 261 1.45 -12.49 9.78
N ALA A 262 0.21 -12.11 10.09
CA ALA A 262 -0.11 -10.78 10.53
C ALA A 262 -0.13 -10.64 12.04
N ASN A 263 0.21 -9.45 12.50
CA ASN A 263 -0.02 -8.99 13.86
C ASN A 263 -1.15 -7.97 13.88
N VAL A 264 -1.83 -7.85 15.02
CA VAL A 264 -2.78 -6.78 15.27
C VAL A 264 -2.02 -5.57 15.81
N TRP A 265 -2.21 -4.45 15.15
CA TRP A 265 -1.65 -3.16 15.52
C TRP A 265 -2.75 -2.16 15.82
N SER A 266 -2.41 -1.13 16.58
CA SER A 266 -3.29 0.03 16.75
C SER A 266 -2.56 1.33 16.54
N MET A 267 -3.32 2.38 16.26
CA MET A 267 -2.85 3.76 16.22
C MET A 267 -3.96 4.69 16.67
N THR A 268 -3.59 5.87 17.11
CA THR A 268 -4.55 6.97 17.28
C THR A 268 -5.08 7.38 15.91
N ALA A 269 -6.21 7.98 15.90
CA ALA A 269 -6.90 8.31 14.69
C ALA A 269 -6.23 9.41 13.84
N ASP A 270 -5.25 10.15 14.38
CA ASP A 270 -4.33 11.02 13.63
C ASP A 270 -3.12 10.24 13.06
N GLY A 271 -3.04 8.91 13.30
CA GLY A 271 -1.97 8.03 12.86
C GLY A 271 -0.72 8.07 13.76
N THR A 272 -0.79 8.65 14.96
CA THR A 272 0.30 8.61 15.94
C THR A 272 0.15 7.42 16.89
N ASP A 273 1.10 7.25 17.81
CA ASP A 273 1.10 6.18 18.81
C ASP A 273 0.82 4.79 18.20
N VAL A 274 1.57 4.45 17.13
CA VAL A 274 1.49 3.15 16.44
C VAL A 274 2.15 2.08 17.30
N ARG A 275 1.40 1.06 17.71
CA ARG A 275 1.88 -0.01 18.58
C ARG A 275 1.30 -1.37 18.19
N ARG A 276 2.07 -2.42 18.47
CA ARG A 276 1.62 -3.80 18.30
C ARG A 276 0.82 -4.23 19.53
N GLU A 277 -0.42 -4.63 19.31
CA GLU A 277 -1.35 -5.04 20.36
C GLU A 277 -1.36 -6.57 20.56
N LEU A 278 -1.30 -7.33 19.47
CA LEU A 278 -1.34 -8.78 19.49
C LEU A 278 -0.39 -9.36 18.44
N ALA A 279 0.42 -10.33 18.86
CA ALA A 279 1.21 -11.18 18.00
C ALA A 279 0.75 -12.61 18.18
N PRO A 280 -0.14 -13.14 17.32
CA PRO A 280 -0.55 -14.52 17.40
C PRO A 280 0.64 -15.47 17.29
N PRO A 281 0.66 -16.58 18.03
CA PRO A 281 1.77 -17.53 18.02
C PRO A 281 1.93 -18.21 16.65
N ASP A 282 0.82 -18.32 15.90
CA ASP A 282 0.76 -18.99 14.61
C ASP A 282 0.85 -17.94 13.49
N GLN A 283 1.56 -18.27 12.42
CA GLN A 283 1.63 -17.42 11.22
C GLN A 283 0.41 -17.61 10.31
N ASP A 284 -0.75 -17.83 10.90
CA ASP A 284 -2.01 -18.02 10.19
C ASP A 284 -2.50 -16.72 9.55
N SER A 285 -3.40 -16.86 8.59
CA SER A 285 -4.13 -15.74 8.02
C SER A 285 -5.14 -15.22 9.03
N LEU A 286 -5.17 -13.90 9.23
CA LEU A 286 -6.07 -13.23 10.16
C LEU A 286 -7.02 -12.29 9.44
N ARG A 287 -8.24 -12.17 9.99
CA ARG A 287 -9.19 -11.09 9.70
C ARG A 287 -9.66 -10.50 11.03
N LEU A 288 -9.47 -9.20 11.19
CA LEU A 288 -9.93 -8.48 12.38
C LEU A 288 -11.40 -8.08 12.20
N ASP A 289 -12.25 -8.46 13.14
CA ASP A 289 -13.69 -8.21 13.09
C ASP A 289 -14.16 -7.18 14.12
N GLY A 290 -13.46 -7.08 15.25
CA GLY A 290 -13.80 -6.12 16.28
C GLY A 290 -12.82 -6.11 17.44
N THR A 291 -13.00 -5.12 18.31
CA THR A 291 -12.16 -4.92 19.48
C THR A 291 -13.02 -4.59 20.69
N TRP A 292 -12.54 -4.94 21.87
CA TRP A 292 -13.09 -4.49 23.16
C TRP A 292 -11.96 -4.32 24.17
N SER A 293 -12.26 -3.76 25.34
CA SER A 293 -11.23 -3.37 26.31
C SER A 293 -10.33 -4.50 26.82
N THR A 294 -10.71 -5.76 26.63
CA THR A 294 -10.00 -6.94 27.15
C THR A 294 -9.49 -7.88 26.07
N GLY A 295 -9.65 -7.53 24.78
CA GLY A 295 -9.21 -8.43 23.71
C GLY A 295 -9.69 -8.06 22.31
N PHE A 296 -9.48 -8.99 21.39
CA PHE A 296 -9.81 -8.87 19.98
C PHE A 296 -10.74 -9.99 19.57
N LEU A 297 -11.63 -9.67 18.65
CA LEU A 297 -12.49 -10.60 17.95
C LEU A 297 -11.98 -10.73 16.53
N TYR A 298 -11.52 -11.89 16.14
CA TYR A 298 -10.92 -12.09 14.82
C TYR A 298 -11.12 -13.51 14.30
N HIS A 299 -11.09 -13.65 12.99
CA HIS A 299 -11.00 -14.95 12.35
C HIS A 299 -9.53 -15.35 12.14
N ARG A 300 -9.26 -16.63 12.33
CA ARG A 300 -7.96 -17.27 12.12
C ARG A 300 -8.09 -18.40 11.11
N GLY A 301 -7.13 -18.48 10.18
CA GLY A 301 -7.14 -19.45 9.11
C GLY A 301 -8.14 -19.11 8.00
N THR A 302 -8.05 -19.80 6.89
CA THR A 302 -8.89 -19.57 5.71
C THR A 302 -9.74 -20.78 5.33
N ASN A 303 -9.39 -21.99 5.81
CA ASN A 303 -10.12 -23.20 5.47
C ASN A 303 -9.91 -24.33 6.51
N PRO A 304 -10.83 -24.57 7.44
CA PRO A 304 -11.93 -23.70 7.84
C PRO A 304 -11.41 -22.50 8.65
N ALA A 305 -12.02 -21.34 8.44
CA ALA A 305 -11.75 -20.19 9.29
C ALA A 305 -12.38 -20.38 10.67
N GLN A 306 -11.62 -20.03 11.71
CA GLN A 306 -12.08 -20.07 13.10
C GLN A 306 -12.28 -18.67 13.64
N LEU A 307 -13.42 -18.41 14.26
CA LEU A 307 -13.60 -17.19 15.05
C LEU A 307 -12.89 -17.36 16.39
N VAL A 308 -12.13 -16.33 16.78
CA VAL A 308 -11.35 -16.36 18.02
C VAL A 308 -11.65 -15.11 18.84
N ILE A 309 -11.86 -15.29 20.16
CA ILE A 309 -11.96 -14.20 21.13
C ILE A 309 -10.71 -14.23 22.02
N GLY A 310 -9.88 -13.23 21.90
CA GLY A 310 -8.56 -13.24 22.56
C GLY A 310 -7.70 -14.40 22.03
N SER A 311 -7.51 -15.44 22.83
CA SER A 311 -6.81 -16.68 22.44
C SER A 311 -7.72 -17.90 22.33
N ILE A 312 -9.02 -17.75 22.56
CA ILE A 312 -9.99 -18.85 22.71
C ILE A 312 -10.78 -19.01 21.40
N PRO A 313 -10.66 -20.14 20.68
CA PRO A 313 -11.51 -20.42 19.52
C PRO A 313 -12.95 -20.63 19.93
N ILE A 314 -13.88 -20.15 19.12
CA ILE A 314 -15.32 -20.22 19.33
C ILE A 314 -15.86 -21.42 18.57
N LEU A 315 -16.66 -22.27 19.25
CA LEU A 315 -17.43 -23.31 18.61
C LEU A 315 -18.66 -22.70 17.94
N LEU A 316 -18.68 -22.70 16.62
CA LEU A 316 -19.84 -22.27 15.84
C LEU A 316 -20.83 -23.43 15.67
N PRO A 317 -22.15 -23.16 15.53
CA PRO A 317 -23.15 -24.18 15.16
C PRO A 317 -22.70 -24.86 13.84
N SER A 318 -23.04 -26.17 13.71
CA SER A 318 -22.61 -26.99 12.57
C SER A 318 -23.09 -26.47 11.18
N ASN A 319 -24.17 -25.69 11.19
CA ASN A 319 -24.74 -25.04 10.00
C ASN A 319 -24.28 -23.59 9.83
N ALA A 320 -23.45 -23.07 10.74
CA ALA A 320 -22.86 -21.74 10.60
C ALA A 320 -21.60 -21.83 9.73
N GLY A 321 -21.55 -21.03 8.71
CA GLY A 321 -20.33 -20.80 7.91
C GLY A 321 -19.39 -19.82 8.59
N LEU A 322 -18.52 -19.20 7.78
CA LEU A 322 -17.71 -18.08 8.21
C LEU A 322 -18.62 -16.93 8.67
N ILE A 323 -18.37 -16.39 9.87
CA ILE A 323 -19.08 -15.19 10.33
C ILE A 323 -18.64 -13.99 9.47
N GLU A 324 -19.58 -13.46 8.71
CA GLU A 324 -19.33 -12.36 7.77
C GLU A 324 -19.32 -11.01 8.45
N ARG A 325 -20.19 -10.84 9.45
CA ARG A 325 -20.33 -9.62 10.25
C ARG A 325 -20.53 -9.97 11.69
N ILE A 326 -19.87 -9.25 12.55
CA ILE A 326 -20.02 -9.41 13.98
C ILE A 326 -19.93 -8.05 14.67
N ALA A 327 -20.78 -7.82 15.64
CA ALA A 327 -20.74 -6.66 16.50
C ALA A 327 -20.83 -7.08 17.97
N VAL A 328 -20.03 -6.42 18.81
CA VAL A 328 -19.99 -6.67 20.25
C VAL A 328 -21.01 -5.76 20.93
N ALA A 329 -21.80 -6.34 21.82
CA ALA A 329 -22.77 -5.59 22.62
C ALA A 329 -22.06 -4.58 23.54
N PRO A 330 -22.69 -3.44 23.88
CA PRO A 330 -22.08 -2.40 24.71
C PRO A 330 -21.65 -2.88 26.10
N ASP A 331 -22.37 -3.88 26.66
CA ASP A 331 -22.04 -4.49 27.95
C ASP A 331 -20.87 -5.48 27.87
N LYS A 332 -20.40 -5.77 26.64
CA LYS A 332 -19.28 -6.67 26.34
C LYS A 332 -19.46 -8.12 26.79
N ARG A 333 -20.70 -8.53 27.06
CA ARG A 333 -21.04 -9.91 27.49
C ARG A 333 -21.29 -10.84 26.33
N TYR A 334 -21.70 -10.31 25.19
CA TYR A 334 -21.96 -11.10 23.99
C TYR A 334 -21.68 -10.31 22.72
N ALA A 335 -21.55 -11.04 21.64
CA ALA A 335 -21.50 -10.52 20.29
C ALA A 335 -22.60 -11.19 19.45
N ILE A 336 -23.07 -10.51 18.41
CA ILE A 336 -23.97 -11.07 17.42
C ILE A 336 -23.30 -11.03 16.07
N GLY A 337 -23.36 -12.14 15.34
CA GLY A 337 -22.74 -12.29 14.03
C GLY A 337 -23.69 -12.91 13.01
N PHE A 338 -23.42 -12.60 11.74
CA PHE A 338 -24.08 -13.19 10.58
C PHE A 338 -23.14 -14.21 9.95
N ALA A 339 -23.58 -15.47 9.89
CA ALA A 339 -22.80 -16.60 9.38
C ALA A 339 -23.58 -17.25 8.22
N GLY A 340 -23.36 -16.79 7.00
CA GLY A 340 -24.14 -17.18 5.84
C GLY A 340 -25.64 -16.93 6.08
N PRO A 341 -26.50 -17.97 5.95
CA PRO A 341 -27.95 -17.82 6.14
C PRO A 341 -28.39 -17.78 7.61
N THR A 342 -27.48 -17.61 8.56
CA THR A 342 -27.78 -17.71 10.00
C THR A 342 -27.33 -16.48 10.77
N VAL A 343 -28.05 -16.16 11.86
CA VAL A 343 -27.64 -15.20 12.87
C VAL A 343 -27.26 -15.95 14.13
N VAL A 344 -26.06 -15.71 14.63
CA VAL A 344 -25.55 -16.38 15.83
C VAL A 344 -25.26 -15.35 16.93
N ARG A 345 -25.51 -15.74 18.15
CA ARG A 345 -25.10 -15.01 19.35
C ARG A 345 -23.95 -15.76 20.00
N VAL A 346 -22.88 -15.04 20.28
CA VAL A 346 -21.66 -15.55 20.90
C VAL A 346 -21.53 -14.96 22.28
N GLU A 347 -21.59 -15.77 23.33
CA GLU A 347 -21.38 -15.30 24.70
C GLU A 347 -19.88 -15.06 24.95
N ILE A 348 -19.53 -13.89 25.45
CA ILE A 348 -18.16 -13.50 25.78
C ILE A 348 -17.98 -13.69 27.29
N SER A 349 -17.33 -14.80 27.70
CA SER A 349 -17.11 -15.09 29.11
C SER A 349 -15.85 -14.36 29.65
N PRO A 350 -15.96 -13.59 30.74
CA PRO A 350 -14.80 -13.01 31.42
C PRO A 350 -13.95 -14.06 32.14
N THR A 351 -14.44 -15.29 32.32
CA THR A 351 -13.79 -16.36 33.11
C THR A 351 -12.96 -17.32 32.28
N GLY A 352 -12.81 -17.07 30.97
CA GLY A 352 -11.97 -17.89 30.08
C GLY A 352 -12.55 -19.25 29.70
N LEU A 353 -13.82 -19.54 30.03
CA LEU A 353 -14.51 -20.70 29.47
C LEU A 353 -14.75 -20.50 27.98
N ALA A 354 -14.59 -21.55 27.18
CA ALA A 354 -14.78 -21.48 25.73
C ALA A 354 -16.17 -20.92 25.40
N PRO A 355 -16.29 -19.82 24.73
CA PRO A 355 -17.59 -19.24 24.41
C PRO A 355 -18.32 -20.12 23.40
N ASN A 356 -19.62 -20.28 23.62
CA ASN A 356 -20.51 -21.00 22.71
C ASN A 356 -21.27 -20.01 21.83
N ALA A 357 -21.42 -20.36 20.57
CA ALA A 357 -22.30 -19.64 19.66
C ALA A 357 -23.67 -20.35 19.63
N VAL A 358 -24.73 -19.57 19.85
CA VAL A 358 -26.11 -20.04 19.82
C VAL A 358 -26.80 -19.49 18.57
N LEU A 359 -27.51 -20.34 17.85
CA LEU A 359 -28.31 -19.92 16.70
C LEU A 359 -29.51 -19.09 17.19
N LEU A 360 -29.59 -17.82 16.72
CA LEU A 360 -30.75 -16.94 16.97
C LEU A 360 -31.81 -17.06 15.89
N LEU A 361 -31.36 -17.13 14.62
CA LEU A 361 -32.22 -17.09 13.45
C LEU A 361 -31.55 -17.79 12.28
N GLY A 362 -32.32 -18.50 11.48
CA GLY A 362 -31.86 -19.14 10.23
C GLY A 362 -32.62 -18.64 9.01
N SER A 363 -32.17 -19.06 7.83
CA SER A 363 -32.81 -18.80 6.54
C SER A 363 -32.92 -17.30 6.21
N ILE A 364 -31.84 -16.56 6.46
CA ILE A 364 -31.71 -15.16 6.05
C ILE A 364 -30.89 -15.05 4.74
N GLU A 365 -31.08 -13.98 4.02
CA GLU A 365 -30.36 -13.68 2.76
C GLU A 365 -29.21 -12.69 2.95
N SER A 366 -29.42 -11.67 3.75
CA SER A 366 -28.45 -10.63 4.11
C SER A 366 -28.90 -9.95 5.39
N GLY A 367 -27.97 -9.41 6.16
CA GLY A 367 -28.35 -8.70 7.37
C GLY A 367 -27.21 -7.92 8.03
N ASP A 368 -27.58 -7.19 9.08
CA ASP A 368 -26.64 -6.44 9.93
C ASP A 368 -27.17 -6.33 11.36
N VAL A 369 -26.27 -6.12 12.29
CA VAL A 369 -26.56 -5.87 13.70
C VAL A 369 -26.09 -4.48 14.08
N TRP A 370 -26.93 -3.75 14.76
CA TRP A 370 -26.63 -2.45 15.33
C TRP A 370 -26.57 -2.51 16.85
N PHE A 371 -25.48 -1.97 17.38
CA PHE A 371 -25.37 -1.58 18.77
C PHE A 371 -24.97 -0.10 18.85
N PRO A 372 -25.38 0.62 19.91
CA PRO A 372 -24.94 1.98 20.14
C PRO A 372 -23.41 2.05 20.14
N ARG A 373 -22.85 2.87 19.27
CA ARG A 373 -21.40 3.17 19.25
C ARG A 373 -21.17 4.56 19.81
N PRO A 374 -20.04 4.79 20.47
CA PRO A 374 -19.61 6.16 20.72
C PRO A 374 -19.49 6.87 19.36
N VAL A 375 -20.10 8.03 19.23
CA VAL A 375 -19.89 8.88 18.04
C VAL A 375 -18.41 9.26 18.03
N PRO A 376 -17.70 9.10 16.91
CA PRO A 376 -16.31 9.52 16.81
C PRO A 376 -16.17 10.97 17.27
N ILE A 377 -15.25 11.24 18.19
CA ILE A 377 -15.01 12.58 18.71
C ILE A 377 -14.41 13.40 17.56
N ALA A 378 -15.04 14.55 17.25
CA ALA A 378 -14.49 15.51 16.29
C ALA A 378 -13.04 15.85 16.69
N ARG A 379 -12.12 15.72 15.74
CA ARG A 379 -10.70 15.92 16.01
C ARG A 379 -10.32 17.37 15.91
N ALA A 380 -9.35 17.76 16.74
CA ALA A 380 -8.60 18.97 16.48
C ALA A 380 -7.91 18.83 15.09
N ALA A 381 -8.03 19.84 14.25
CA ALA A 381 -7.33 19.90 12.99
C ALA A 381 -5.84 19.63 13.23
N VAL A 382 -5.24 18.72 12.45
CA VAL A 382 -3.79 18.52 12.50
C VAL A 382 -3.14 19.80 12.01
N THR A 383 -2.64 20.61 12.93
CA THR A 383 -1.90 21.82 12.59
C THR A 383 -0.50 21.39 12.18
N PRO A 384 -0.02 21.74 10.97
CA PRO A 384 1.37 21.51 10.58
C PRO A 384 2.29 22.12 11.65
N ARG A 385 3.29 21.37 12.11
CA ARG A 385 4.26 21.92 13.05
C ARG A 385 5.08 23.00 12.35
N ALA A 386 5.13 24.18 12.95
CA ALA A 386 5.86 25.33 12.42
C ALA A 386 7.38 25.08 12.30
N ASP A 387 7.89 24.06 12.98
CA ASP A 387 9.29 23.64 12.99
C ASP A 387 9.64 22.58 11.93
N ALA A 388 8.65 22.04 11.19
CA ALA A 388 8.93 21.13 10.08
C ALA A 388 9.38 21.91 8.82
N PRO A 389 10.34 21.38 8.04
CA PRO A 389 10.76 22.05 6.80
C PRO A 389 9.62 22.23 5.81
N ALA A 390 9.45 23.42 5.25
CA ALA A 390 8.50 23.69 4.19
C ALA A 390 9.07 23.14 2.85
N VAL A 391 8.77 21.87 2.55
CA VAL A 391 9.26 21.15 1.36
C VAL A 391 8.14 20.34 0.73
N ARG A 392 8.34 19.90 -0.49
CA ARG A 392 7.47 18.95 -1.19
C ARG A 392 8.14 17.59 -1.31
N TYR A 393 7.34 16.55 -1.19
CA TYR A 393 7.77 15.18 -1.26
C TYR A 393 7.19 14.49 -2.48
N VAL A 394 7.92 13.53 -3.04
CA VAL A 394 7.40 12.54 -4.00
C VAL A 394 7.85 11.15 -3.58
N PHE A 395 6.97 10.17 -3.73
CA PHE A 395 7.23 8.78 -3.38
C PHE A 395 6.36 7.84 -4.22
N ALA A 396 6.77 6.58 -4.30
CA ALA A 396 5.95 5.51 -4.88
C ALA A 396 5.33 4.68 -3.78
N LEU A 397 4.02 4.44 -3.88
CA LEU A 397 3.29 3.64 -2.91
C LEU A 397 2.08 2.99 -3.58
N GLY A 398 1.90 1.67 -3.39
CA GLY A 398 0.79 0.94 -4.00
C GLY A 398 0.80 0.93 -5.55
N GLY A 399 1.96 1.11 -6.18
CA GLY A 399 2.07 1.19 -7.64
C GLY A 399 1.75 2.58 -8.23
N ASN A 400 1.41 3.56 -7.41
CA ASN A 400 1.11 4.94 -7.78
C ASN A 400 2.28 5.86 -7.45
N VAL A 401 2.36 6.99 -8.15
CA VAL A 401 3.26 8.10 -7.79
C VAL A 401 2.44 9.12 -7.00
N TRP A 402 2.94 9.46 -5.83
CA TRP A 402 2.31 10.39 -4.90
C TRP A 402 3.16 11.63 -4.71
N THR A 403 2.50 12.75 -4.49
CA THR A 403 3.13 13.98 -3.98
C THR A 403 2.50 14.34 -2.63
N MET A 404 3.28 15.01 -1.80
CA MET A 404 2.82 15.47 -0.50
C MET A 404 3.36 16.87 -0.23
N GLY A 405 2.50 17.73 0.28
CA GLY A 405 2.85 19.08 0.70
C GLY A 405 3.50 19.12 2.09
N PRO A 406 3.96 20.31 2.53
CA PRO A 406 4.50 20.51 3.88
C PRO A 406 3.45 20.30 4.98
N ASP A 407 2.16 20.35 4.64
CA ASP A 407 1.02 20.05 5.54
C ASP A 407 0.81 18.54 5.78
N GLY A 408 1.63 17.69 5.17
CA GLY A 408 1.51 16.23 5.27
C GLY A 408 0.34 15.64 4.49
N VAL A 409 -0.40 16.45 3.72
CA VAL A 409 -1.47 15.98 2.84
C VAL A 409 -0.86 15.47 1.54
N ALA A 410 -1.12 14.20 1.24
CA ALA A 410 -0.68 13.55 0.02
C ALA A 410 -1.78 13.55 -1.04
N SER A 411 -1.40 13.67 -2.27
CA SER A 411 -2.25 13.50 -3.44
C SER A 411 -1.59 12.58 -4.46
N VAL A 412 -2.39 11.85 -5.23
CA VAL A 412 -1.88 11.02 -6.31
C VAL A 412 -1.52 11.90 -7.49
N LEU A 413 -0.24 11.93 -7.82
CA LEU A 413 0.25 12.61 -9.02
C LEU A 413 -0.04 11.77 -10.27
N ARG A 414 0.14 10.44 -10.16
CA ARG A 414 -0.15 9.50 -11.23
C ARG A 414 -0.56 8.15 -10.70
N THR A 415 -1.69 7.63 -11.18
CA THR A 415 -2.14 6.27 -10.90
C THR A 415 -1.43 5.26 -11.77
N GLY A 416 -1.01 4.13 -11.15
CA GLY A 416 -0.75 2.90 -11.88
C GLY A 416 -2.07 2.26 -12.26
N ALA A 417 -2.19 1.76 -13.48
CA ALA A 417 -3.36 0.97 -13.88
C ALA A 417 -3.11 -0.51 -13.59
N THR A 418 -3.99 -1.13 -12.83
CA THR A 418 -4.01 -2.59 -12.65
C THR A 418 -5.29 -3.15 -13.25
N ASN A 419 -5.36 -3.23 -14.58
CA ASN A 419 -6.38 -4.09 -15.20
C ASN A 419 -5.79 -5.46 -15.54
N ALA A 420 -6.63 -6.46 -15.80
CA ALA A 420 -6.21 -7.82 -16.13
C ALA A 420 -5.35 -7.90 -17.41
N GLN A 421 -5.31 -6.85 -18.21
CA GLN A 421 -4.66 -6.81 -19.52
C GLN A 421 -3.41 -5.92 -19.55
N THR A 422 -3.30 -4.93 -18.67
CA THR A 422 -2.12 -4.07 -18.56
C THR A 422 -1.83 -3.74 -17.11
N GLN A 423 -0.81 -4.37 -16.53
CA GLN A 423 -0.30 -3.94 -15.23
C GLN A 423 0.67 -2.78 -15.47
N ARG A 424 0.26 -1.60 -15.07
CA ARG A 424 1.08 -0.41 -15.10
C ARG A 424 1.42 -0.05 -13.64
N ARG A 425 2.70 -0.11 -13.29
CA ARG A 425 3.17 0.16 -11.92
C ARG A 425 4.33 1.14 -11.93
N PHE A 426 4.39 2.00 -10.92
CA PHE A 426 5.51 2.88 -10.63
C PHE A 426 6.13 2.43 -9.31
N THR A 427 7.10 1.56 -9.36
CA THR A 427 7.59 0.94 -8.12
C THR A 427 9.08 1.10 -7.88
N ILE A 428 9.89 1.16 -8.92
CA ILE A 428 11.36 1.21 -8.81
C ILE A 428 11.91 1.90 -10.06
N PRO A 429 12.84 2.82 -9.94
CA PRO A 429 13.47 3.40 -8.74
C PRO A 429 12.56 4.38 -8.01
N LEU A 430 12.99 4.83 -6.81
CA LEU A 430 12.34 5.93 -6.11
C LEU A 430 12.07 7.10 -7.06
N PRO A 431 10.83 7.61 -7.19
CA PRO A 431 10.53 8.78 -7.98
C PRO A 431 11.40 9.96 -7.54
N GLN A 432 12.01 10.66 -8.49
CA GLN A 432 12.96 11.74 -8.23
C GLN A 432 12.43 13.05 -8.77
N TRP A 433 12.42 14.10 -7.95
CA TRP A 433 12.20 15.44 -8.45
C TRP A 433 13.33 15.88 -9.40
N ALA A 434 12.97 16.53 -10.49
CA ALA A 434 13.95 17.33 -11.22
C ALA A 434 14.53 18.41 -10.30
N PRO A 435 15.77 18.86 -10.51
CA PRO A 435 16.40 19.90 -9.69
C PRO A 435 15.59 21.21 -9.60
N ALA A 436 14.83 21.55 -10.65
CA ALA A 436 13.90 22.68 -10.66
C ALA A 436 12.59 22.43 -9.89
N GLY A 437 12.29 21.16 -9.52
CA GLY A 437 11.07 20.79 -8.83
C GLY A 437 9.79 20.88 -9.66
N ASP A 438 9.90 20.97 -10.98
CA ASP A 438 8.77 21.12 -11.91
C ASP A 438 8.20 19.81 -12.41
N ARG A 439 8.99 18.73 -12.37
CA ARG A 439 8.63 17.40 -12.85
C ARG A 439 9.29 16.28 -12.03
N VAL A 440 8.75 15.09 -12.13
CA VAL A 440 9.21 13.86 -11.46
C VAL A 440 9.71 12.87 -12.50
N LEU A 441 10.89 12.29 -12.31
CA LEU A 441 11.41 11.16 -13.05
C LEU A 441 11.09 9.87 -12.31
N THR A 442 10.55 8.88 -13.00
CA THR A 442 10.31 7.53 -12.49
C THR A 442 10.35 6.52 -13.64
N VAL A 443 10.15 5.25 -13.32
CA VAL A 443 10.07 4.17 -14.32
C VAL A 443 8.68 3.57 -14.32
N GLU A 444 8.03 3.57 -15.48
CA GLU A 444 6.77 2.90 -15.72
C GLU A 444 7.05 1.44 -16.12
N SER A 445 6.50 0.50 -15.38
CA SER A 445 6.51 -0.93 -15.74
C SER A 445 5.24 -1.27 -16.50
N LEU A 446 5.38 -1.79 -17.71
CA LEU A 446 4.27 -2.24 -18.56
C LEU A 446 4.37 -3.74 -18.78
N GLY A 447 3.29 -4.50 -18.62
CA GLY A 447 3.24 -5.92 -18.98
C GLY A 447 2.32 -6.77 -18.11
N THR A 448 1.91 -7.91 -18.64
CA THR A 448 1.12 -8.94 -17.96
C THR A 448 2.02 -10.16 -17.71
N GLY A 449 2.47 -10.36 -16.46
CA GLY A 449 3.27 -11.54 -16.07
C GLY A 449 4.77 -11.27 -15.95
N ALA A 450 5.49 -12.23 -15.36
CA ALA A 450 6.91 -12.10 -15.00
C ALA A 450 7.90 -12.01 -16.18
N SER A 451 7.48 -12.40 -17.38
CA SER A 451 8.36 -12.55 -18.54
C SER A 451 8.33 -11.40 -19.55
N ALA A 452 7.49 -10.38 -19.37
CA ALA A 452 7.30 -9.33 -20.38
C ALA A 452 7.21 -7.90 -19.79
N GLN A 453 7.87 -7.64 -18.66
CA GLN A 453 7.87 -6.29 -18.09
C GLN A 453 8.79 -5.39 -18.92
N GLN A 454 8.17 -4.51 -19.71
CA GLN A 454 8.89 -3.41 -20.32
C GLN A 454 9.01 -2.27 -19.33
N LEU A 455 10.24 -1.87 -19.01
CA LEU A 455 10.54 -0.73 -18.12
C LEU A 455 10.84 0.49 -18.97
N ILE A 456 10.02 1.54 -18.85
CA ILE A 456 10.17 2.79 -19.60
C ILE A 456 10.32 3.94 -18.61
N PRO A 457 11.43 4.68 -18.64
CA PRO A 457 11.52 5.93 -17.90
C PRO A 457 10.50 6.94 -18.39
N VAL A 458 9.91 7.64 -17.45
CA VAL A 458 8.92 8.68 -17.73
C VAL A 458 9.18 9.90 -16.87
N THR A 459 8.89 11.07 -17.43
CA THR A 459 8.76 12.28 -16.64
C THR A 459 7.27 12.61 -16.45
N ILE A 460 6.92 13.09 -15.26
CA ILE A 460 5.55 13.47 -14.88
C ILE A 460 5.59 14.90 -14.39
N ASP A 461 4.88 15.81 -15.04
CA ASP A 461 4.78 17.19 -14.59
C ASP A 461 3.86 17.35 -13.36
N ARG A 462 3.79 18.54 -12.80
CA ARG A 462 2.94 18.84 -11.61
C ARG A 462 1.45 18.65 -11.87
N ALA A 463 1.01 18.65 -13.13
CA ALA A 463 -0.38 18.39 -13.51
C ALA A 463 -0.67 16.90 -13.75
N GLY A 464 0.33 16.02 -13.59
CA GLY A 464 0.21 14.59 -13.82
C GLY A 464 0.34 14.15 -15.27
N LYS A 465 0.74 15.06 -16.21
CA LYS A 465 1.00 14.72 -17.60
C LYS A 465 2.29 13.92 -17.72
N VAL A 466 2.19 12.77 -18.37
CA VAL A 466 3.31 11.84 -18.55
C VAL A 466 3.97 12.06 -19.91
N THR A 467 5.29 12.20 -19.91
CA THR A 467 6.14 12.12 -21.11
C THR A 467 6.97 10.85 -21.02
N ARG A 468 6.79 9.92 -21.97
CA ARG A 468 7.56 8.68 -22.06
C ARG A 468 8.85 8.90 -22.80
N LEU A 469 9.96 8.48 -22.20
CA LEU A 469 11.29 8.56 -22.80
C LEU A 469 11.55 7.30 -23.64
N THR A 470 10.88 7.19 -24.78
CA THR A 470 10.86 5.98 -25.60
C THR A 470 12.25 5.59 -26.16
N ALA A 471 13.16 6.54 -26.30
CA ALA A 471 14.57 6.26 -26.61
C ALA A 471 15.28 5.44 -25.53
N LEU A 472 14.69 5.35 -24.34
CA LEU A 472 15.14 4.55 -23.19
C LEU A 472 14.22 3.34 -22.94
N SER A 473 13.59 2.78 -23.94
CA SER A 473 12.78 1.55 -23.77
C SER A 473 13.65 0.39 -23.29
N SER A 474 13.14 -0.41 -22.36
CA SER A 474 13.86 -1.54 -21.76
C SER A 474 15.12 -1.09 -20.99
N VAL A 475 14.93 -0.39 -19.87
CA VAL A 475 16.03 0.05 -19.01
C VAL A 475 16.11 -0.76 -17.73
N ALA A 476 17.30 -0.80 -17.14
CA ALA A 476 17.44 -1.18 -15.74
C ALA A 476 16.81 -0.08 -14.84
N PRO A 477 16.39 -0.42 -13.61
CA PRO A 477 15.73 0.53 -12.72
C PRO A 477 16.65 1.65 -12.18
N ALA A 478 17.79 1.91 -12.82
CA ALA A 478 18.72 2.97 -12.47
C ALA A 478 18.57 4.13 -13.44
N VAL A 479 17.97 5.23 -12.98
CA VAL A 479 17.80 6.48 -13.71
C VAL A 479 18.24 7.64 -12.85
N SER A 480 18.80 8.68 -13.44
CA SER A 480 19.32 9.84 -12.71
C SER A 480 19.19 11.13 -13.53
N TRP A 481 18.76 12.21 -12.87
CA TRP A 481 18.81 13.55 -13.43
C TRP A 481 20.23 14.12 -13.46
N SER A 482 20.57 14.89 -14.50
CA SER A 482 21.70 15.81 -14.42
C SER A 482 21.44 16.91 -13.39
N PRO A 483 22.46 17.49 -12.77
CA PRO A 483 22.30 18.52 -11.72
C PRO A 483 21.54 19.78 -12.16
N ASP A 484 21.52 20.08 -13.46
CA ASP A 484 20.76 21.17 -14.06
C ASP A 484 19.34 20.76 -14.51
N GLY A 485 19.02 19.48 -14.47
CA GLY A 485 17.72 18.94 -14.88
C GLY A 485 17.50 18.89 -16.41
N SER A 486 18.52 19.16 -17.22
CA SER A 486 18.40 19.15 -18.68
C SER A 486 18.52 17.76 -19.30
N LEU A 487 19.25 16.87 -18.63
CA LEU A 487 19.56 15.52 -19.12
C LEU A 487 19.10 14.44 -18.11
N ILE A 488 18.86 13.26 -18.66
CA ILE A 488 18.55 12.05 -17.90
C ILE A 488 19.47 10.94 -18.38
N ALA A 489 20.12 10.24 -17.45
CA ALA A 489 20.88 9.04 -17.73
C ALA A 489 20.15 7.79 -17.24
N ALA A 490 20.15 6.74 -18.05
CA ALA A 490 19.58 5.45 -17.69
C ALA A 490 20.40 4.31 -18.29
N VAL A 491 20.38 3.16 -17.66
CA VAL A 491 21.04 1.94 -18.17
C VAL A 491 20.07 1.21 -19.08
N ALA A 492 20.40 1.11 -20.37
CA ALA A 492 19.62 0.36 -21.34
C ALA A 492 19.91 -1.15 -21.24
N LEU A 493 18.84 -1.94 -21.20
CA LEU A 493 18.91 -3.39 -21.31
C LEU A 493 18.98 -3.78 -22.80
N PRO A 494 19.69 -4.86 -23.18
CA PRO A 494 19.70 -5.35 -24.54
C PRO A 494 18.30 -5.80 -24.98
N ALA A 495 18.02 -5.73 -26.29
CA ALA A 495 16.71 -6.00 -26.85
C ALA A 495 16.26 -7.48 -26.72
N SER A 496 17.18 -8.39 -26.48
CA SER A 496 16.89 -9.81 -26.31
C SER A 496 17.21 -10.26 -24.86
N PRO A 497 16.23 -10.78 -24.10
CA PRO A 497 16.41 -11.07 -22.68
C PRO A 497 16.99 -12.48 -22.41
N LEU A 498 17.60 -13.17 -23.39
CA LEU A 498 17.67 -14.62 -23.37
C LEU A 498 18.92 -15.25 -22.74
N ASP A 499 19.96 -14.49 -22.44
CA ASP A 499 21.14 -15.07 -21.75
C ASP A 499 21.61 -14.17 -20.62
N PRO A 500 21.49 -14.61 -19.35
CA PRO A 500 21.98 -13.83 -18.20
C PRO A 500 23.48 -13.52 -18.28
N SER A 501 24.27 -14.28 -19.02
CA SER A 501 25.70 -14.05 -19.18
C SER A 501 25.99 -12.96 -20.23
N ILE A 502 25.18 -12.87 -21.27
CA ILE A 502 25.26 -11.81 -22.30
C ILE A 502 24.70 -10.49 -21.76
N LEU A 503 23.65 -10.55 -20.94
CA LEU A 503 23.00 -9.39 -20.32
C LEU A 503 23.97 -8.45 -19.58
N GLN A 504 25.11 -8.93 -19.15
CA GLN A 504 25.99 -8.15 -18.28
C GLN A 504 27.21 -7.55 -19.02
N SER A 505 27.51 -8.03 -20.21
CA SER A 505 28.62 -7.51 -21.05
C SER A 505 28.20 -6.41 -22.00
N GLU A 506 26.91 -6.25 -22.27
CA GLU A 506 26.39 -5.33 -23.29
C GLU A 506 25.52 -4.18 -22.73
N LEU A 507 25.53 -3.94 -21.43
CA LEU A 507 24.80 -2.85 -20.83
C LEU A 507 25.42 -1.51 -21.23
N ASN A 508 24.56 -0.57 -21.60
CA ASN A 508 24.98 0.78 -21.99
C ASN A 508 24.20 1.83 -21.19
N VAL A 509 24.91 2.83 -20.72
CA VAL A 509 24.31 4.06 -20.22
C VAL A 509 23.91 4.92 -21.40
N ARG A 510 22.63 5.24 -21.50
CA ARG A 510 22.10 6.21 -22.47
C ARG A 510 21.77 7.51 -21.78
N VAL A 511 22.17 8.59 -22.38
CA VAL A 511 21.84 9.95 -21.96
C VAL A 511 20.81 10.51 -22.92
N VAL A 512 19.70 11.01 -22.40
CA VAL A 512 18.66 11.69 -23.20
C VAL A 512 18.38 13.07 -22.61
N THR A 513 17.83 13.95 -23.43
CA THR A 513 17.27 15.22 -22.93
C THR A 513 16.02 14.94 -22.09
N ALA A 514 15.62 15.90 -21.27
CA ALA A 514 14.39 15.80 -20.48
C ALA A 514 13.11 15.57 -21.33
N ASP A 515 13.16 15.91 -22.63
CA ASP A 515 12.09 15.71 -23.61
C ASP A 515 12.24 14.39 -24.40
N GLY A 516 13.27 13.59 -24.13
CA GLY A 516 13.46 12.24 -24.67
C GLY A 516 14.32 12.13 -25.92
N ALA A 517 14.96 13.21 -26.39
CA ALA A 517 15.90 13.10 -27.51
C ALA A 517 17.19 12.40 -27.08
N LEU A 518 17.63 11.40 -27.87
CA LEU A 518 18.84 10.63 -27.58
C LEU A 518 20.09 11.50 -27.79
N GLY A 519 20.94 11.54 -26.76
CA GLY A 519 22.25 12.13 -26.76
C GLY A 519 23.37 11.10 -26.80
N GLN A 520 24.17 11.02 -25.74
CA GLN A 520 25.35 10.15 -25.65
C GLN A 520 24.99 8.73 -25.21
N THR A 521 25.78 7.76 -25.71
CA THR A 521 25.76 6.37 -25.22
C THR A 521 27.15 5.99 -24.72
N LEU A 522 27.24 5.40 -23.53
CA LEU A 522 28.47 4.99 -22.85
C LEU A 522 28.38 3.54 -22.42
N PRO A 523 29.49 2.77 -22.44
CA PRO A 523 29.49 1.42 -21.88
C PRO A 523 29.39 1.48 -20.35
N GLY A 524 28.41 0.77 -19.75
CA GLY A 524 28.25 0.75 -18.31
C GLY A 524 26.93 0.16 -17.85
N ARG A 525 26.91 -0.27 -16.59
CA ARG A 525 25.78 -0.96 -15.97
C ARG A 525 25.09 -0.18 -14.84
N GLU A 526 25.70 0.91 -14.39
CA GLU A 526 25.11 1.84 -13.43
C GLU A 526 25.63 3.24 -13.69
N VAL A 527 24.85 4.24 -13.33
CA VAL A 527 25.19 5.63 -13.56
C VAL A 527 24.61 6.53 -12.47
N VAL A 528 25.38 7.52 -12.04
CA VAL A 528 24.90 8.62 -11.20
C VAL A 528 25.51 9.94 -11.64
N TRP A 529 24.69 10.99 -11.74
CA TRP A 529 25.13 12.34 -12.08
C TRP A 529 25.69 13.11 -10.88
N THR A 530 26.73 13.89 -11.15
CA THR A 530 27.28 14.86 -10.22
C THR A 530 27.61 16.15 -10.98
N LYS A 531 27.94 17.23 -10.27
CA LYS A 531 28.30 18.50 -10.94
C LYS A 531 29.48 18.39 -11.91
N PRO A 532 30.59 17.69 -11.60
CA PRO A 532 31.70 17.53 -12.53
C PRO A 532 31.45 16.53 -13.66
N GLY A 533 30.43 15.67 -13.56
CA GLY A 533 30.15 14.67 -14.59
C GLY A 533 29.37 13.44 -14.05
N MET A 534 29.45 12.35 -14.79
CA MET A 534 28.77 11.10 -14.44
C MET A 534 29.75 10.08 -13.87
N PHE A 535 29.43 9.48 -12.72
CA PHE A 535 30.05 8.24 -12.30
C PHE A 535 29.36 7.07 -13.00
N VAL A 536 30.15 6.20 -13.62
CA VAL A 536 29.68 5.02 -14.35
C VAL A 536 30.41 3.80 -13.81
N LEU A 537 29.64 2.76 -13.44
CA LEU A 537 30.20 1.45 -13.17
C LEU A 537 30.27 0.68 -14.49
N THR A 538 31.48 0.28 -14.90
CA THR A 538 31.70 -0.44 -16.16
C THR A 538 31.18 -1.87 -16.10
N ASN A 539 30.97 -2.50 -17.25
CA ASN A 539 30.42 -3.87 -17.34
C ASN A 539 31.36 -4.94 -16.79
N GLY A 540 32.67 -4.81 -17.01
CA GLY A 540 33.66 -5.86 -16.75
C GLY A 540 33.50 -7.07 -17.67
N THR A 541 34.56 -7.86 -17.81
CA THR A 541 34.54 -9.09 -18.61
C THR A 541 34.29 -10.29 -17.72
N ILE A 542 33.28 -11.11 -18.01
CA ILE A 542 33.07 -12.41 -17.35
C ILE A 542 33.92 -13.44 -18.08
N ARG A 543 34.94 -14.02 -17.44
CA ARG A 543 35.66 -15.16 -17.98
C ARG A 543 34.85 -16.44 -17.71
N ALA A 544 34.71 -17.30 -18.72
CA ALA A 544 33.84 -18.48 -18.70
C ALA A 544 34.11 -19.45 -17.52
N ASN A 545 35.35 -19.48 -16.97
CA ASN A 545 35.75 -20.37 -15.87
C ASN A 545 36.04 -19.61 -14.56
N ASP A 546 36.01 -18.30 -14.59
CA ASP A 546 36.31 -17.46 -13.44
C ASP A 546 35.20 -16.40 -13.38
N ARG A 547 34.27 -16.57 -12.43
CA ARG A 547 33.13 -15.64 -12.28
C ARG A 547 33.57 -14.28 -11.69
N ALA A 548 34.87 -14.05 -11.54
CA ALA A 548 35.44 -12.79 -11.12
C ALA A 548 35.40 -11.75 -12.25
N ARG A 549 34.97 -10.55 -11.92
CA ARG A 549 34.91 -9.41 -12.86
C ARG A 549 36.10 -8.49 -12.59
N ASP A 550 37.29 -8.94 -12.86
CA ASP A 550 38.53 -8.26 -12.51
C ASP A 550 38.70 -6.88 -13.18
N GLU A 551 37.99 -6.65 -14.29
CA GLU A 551 38.10 -5.43 -15.08
C GLU A 551 37.01 -4.39 -14.80
N GLN A 552 36.10 -4.65 -13.84
CA GLN A 552 35.11 -3.64 -13.47
C GLN A 552 35.76 -2.42 -12.81
N ALA A 553 35.35 -1.23 -13.24
CA ALA A 553 35.84 0.03 -12.72
C ALA A 553 34.69 1.02 -12.47
N ILE A 554 34.90 1.92 -11.53
CA ILE A 554 34.11 3.13 -11.39
C ILE A 554 34.85 4.22 -12.14
N GLU A 555 34.25 4.75 -13.19
CA GLU A 555 34.79 5.82 -14.05
C GLU A 555 34.02 7.11 -13.81
N LEU A 556 34.71 8.26 -13.87
CA LEU A 556 34.12 9.59 -13.93
C LEU A 556 34.19 10.09 -15.36
N TRP A 557 33.05 10.34 -15.97
CA TRP A 557 32.91 10.88 -17.33
C TRP A 557 32.49 12.35 -17.28
N SER A 558 33.29 13.21 -17.92
CA SER A 558 32.99 14.64 -18.12
C SER A 558 32.94 14.91 -19.63
N GLY A 559 31.73 15.00 -20.19
CA GLY A 559 31.53 14.98 -21.63
C GLY A 559 32.06 13.69 -22.25
N THR A 560 33.04 13.82 -23.18
CA THR A 560 33.68 12.67 -23.83
C THR A 560 34.94 12.17 -23.11
N GLN A 561 35.42 12.92 -22.13
CA GLN A 561 36.61 12.54 -21.36
C GLN A 561 36.22 11.63 -20.20
N LYS A 562 37.06 10.60 -19.96
CA LYS A 562 36.85 9.69 -18.84
C LYS A 562 38.13 9.52 -18.01
N ARG A 563 37.93 9.29 -16.73
CA ARG A 563 39.00 8.94 -15.78
C ARG A 563 38.53 7.78 -14.90
N THR A 564 39.37 6.75 -14.79
CA THR A 564 39.13 5.68 -13.83
C THR A 564 39.35 6.21 -12.42
N VAL A 565 38.32 6.12 -11.59
CA VAL A 565 38.38 6.48 -10.18
C VAL A 565 38.99 5.33 -9.40
N THR A 566 38.45 4.13 -9.56
CA THR A 566 38.96 2.91 -8.92
C THR A 566 38.52 1.66 -9.68
N THR A 567 39.16 0.53 -9.38
CA THR A 567 38.74 -0.79 -9.89
C THR A 567 38.14 -1.64 -8.79
N VAL A 568 37.30 -2.60 -9.14
CA VAL A 568 36.76 -3.57 -8.18
C VAL A 568 37.88 -4.37 -7.52
N ALA A 569 38.90 -4.77 -8.31
CA ALA A 569 40.08 -5.46 -7.78
C ALA A 569 40.81 -4.64 -6.70
N ARG A 570 40.92 -3.33 -6.87
CA ARG A 570 41.53 -2.45 -5.85
C ARG A 570 40.67 -2.36 -4.58
N ILE A 571 39.34 -2.34 -4.71
CA ILE A 571 38.43 -2.30 -3.55
C ILE A 571 38.56 -3.59 -2.73
N ILE A 572 38.45 -4.75 -3.39
CA ILE A 572 38.48 -6.04 -2.70
C ILE A 572 39.88 -6.45 -2.24
N GLY A 573 40.95 -5.94 -2.84
CA GLY A 573 42.34 -6.15 -2.44
C GLY A 573 42.76 -5.40 -1.18
N ASP A 574 41.96 -4.44 -0.70
CA ASP A 574 42.22 -3.72 0.55
C ASP A 574 41.94 -4.66 1.75
N PRO A 575 42.90 -4.82 2.69
CA PRO A 575 42.70 -5.68 3.86
C PRO A 575 41.48 -5.35 4.71
N ARG A 576 41.04 -4.09 4.69
CA ARG A 576 39.84 -3.62 5.39
C ARG A 576 38.53 -4.13 4.78
N ALA A 577 38.58 -4.61 3.53
CA ALA A 577 37.39 -5.14 2.84
C ALA A 577 36.91 -6.47 3.45
N LEU A 578 37.71 -7.12 4.32
CA LEU A 578 37.42 -8.43 4.92
C LEU A 578 36.99 -9.49 3.90
N ALA A 579 37.49 -9.37 2.66
CA ALA A 579 37.19 -10.31 1.59
C ALA A 579 37.68 -11.72 1.99
N PRO A 580 36.85 -12.77 1.87
CA PRO A 580 37.27 -14.12 2.20
C PRO A 580 38.44 -14.54 1.34
N SER A 581 39.48 -15.10 1.93
CA SER A 581 40.72 -15.57 1.23
C SER A 581 40.43 -16.63 0.15
N THR A 582 39.27 -17.26 0.20
CA THR A 582 38.81 -18.30 -0.75
C THR A 582 37.95 -17.77 -1.90
N THR A 583 37.54 -16.50 -1.88
CA THR A 583 36.65 -15.93 -2.90
C THR A 583 37.44 -15.34 -4.06
N LYS A 584 38.03 -16.17 -4.87
CA LYS A 584 38.35 -15.82 -6.27
C LYS A 584 37.09 -15.79 -7.16
N GLY A 585 35.92 -15.85 -6.59
CA GLY A 585 34.70 -15.97 -7.36
C GLY A 585 33.61 -15.03 -6.86
N VAL A 586 33.08 -14.23 -7.76
CA VAL A 586 31.77 -13.56 -7.73
C VAL A 586 31.62 -12.46 -6.70
N THR A 587 32.46 -11.44 -6.81
CA THR A 587 32.20 -10.13 -6.22
C THR A 587 31.20 -9.38 -7.11
N SER A 588 30.12 -8.89 -6.55
CA SER A 588 29.20 -7.98 -7.21
C SER A 588 29.33 -6.59 -6.59
N VAL A 589 29.67 -5.60 -7.43
CA VAL A 589 29.57 -4.17 -7.07
C VAL A 589 28.29 -3.63 -7.67
N SER A 590 27.52 -2.92 -6.87
CA SER A 590 26.23 -2.36 -7.26
C SER A 590 25.88 -1.11 -6.46
N ASN A 591 24.80 -0.44 -6.86
CA ASN A 591 24.26 0.73 -6.18
C ASN A 591 25.31 1.81 -5.98
N ILE A 592 26.01 2.20 -7.09
CA ILE A 592 26.89 3.35 -7.03
C ILE A 592 26.08 4.61 -6.73
N SER A 593 26.61 5.43 -5.84
CA SER A 593 26.09 6.75 -5.53
C SER A 593 27.25 7.73 -5.34
N ALA A 594 27.02 9.01 -5.48
CA ALA A 594 28.08 10.00 -5.35
C ALA A 594 27.56 11.33 -4.76
N ALA A 595 28.45 12.01 -4.04
CA ALA A 595 28.20 13.37 -3.58
C ALA A 595 27.96 14.30 -4.77
N SER A 596 27.04 15.25 -4.62
CA SER A 596 26.64 16.15 -5.73
C SER A 596 27.81 16.97 -6.29
N ASP A 597 28.83 17.26 -5.48
CA ASP A 597 30.05 17.96 -5.86
C ASP A 597 31.11 17.03 -6.51
N GLY A 598 30.84 15.71 -6.54
CA GLY A 598 31.75 14.71 -7.10
C GLY A 598 33.01 14.42 -6.28
N THR A 599 33.09 14.88 -5.03
CA THR A 599 34.29 14.67 -4.17
C THR A 599 34.38 13.25 -3.63
N TYR A 600 33.23 12.61 -3.38
CA TYR A 600 33.15 11.24 -2.89
C TYR A 600 32.14 10.42 -3.69
N ALA A 601 32.38 9.12 -3.72
CA ALA A 601 31.45 8.12 -4.24
C ALA A 601 31.26 6.98 -3.22
N ALA A 602 30.18 6.24 -3.35
CA ALA A 602 29.93 5.02 -2.59
C ALA A 602 29.52 3.90 -3.53
N ALA A 603 29.84 2.67 -3.15
CA ALA A 603 29.42 1.47 -3.86
C ALA A 603 29.14 0.34 -2.85
N ARG A 604 28.12 -0.44 -3.12
CA ARG A 604 27.82 -1.65 -2.36
C ARG A 604 28.57 -2.82 -2.95
N VAL A 605 29.27 -3.57 -2.08
CA VAL A 605 30.01 -4.77 -2.46
C VAL A 605 29.38 -5.97 -1.78
N SER A 606 29.06 -7.00 -2.54
CA SER A 606 28.55 -8.28 -2.03
C SER A 606 29.31 -9.45 -2.65
N PHE A 607 29.40 -10.56 -1.90
CA PHE A 607 30.08 -11.77 -2.31
C PHE A 607 29.03 -12.86 -2.56
N LEU A 608 28.85 -13.28 -3.81
CA LEU A 608 27.87 -14.30 -4.19
C LEU A 608 28.36 -15.69 -3.79
N GLY A 609 27.48 -16.48 -3.20
CA GLY A 609 27.79 -17.86 -2.79
C GLY A 609 28.58 -17.97 -1.48
N THR A 610 28.67 -16.89 -0.72
CA THR A 610 29.30 -16.89 0.61
C THR A 610 28.31 -16.38 1.67
N THR A 611 28.57 -16.71 2.92
CA THR A 611 27.88 -16.14 4.09
C THR A 611 28.48 -14.80 4.52
N THR A 612 29.36 -14.22 3.71
CA THR A 612 30.05 -12.98 4.04
C THR A 612 29.12 -11.80 3.93
N THR A 613 29.12 -10.99 4.95
CA THR A 613 28.30 -9.78 5.05
C THR A 613 28.67 -8.78 3.95
N PRO A 614 27.72 -8.24 3.18
CA PRO A 614 27.97 -7.17 2.23
C PRO A 614 28.42 -5.91 2.97
N PHE A 615 29.17 -5.04 2.29
CA PHE A 615 29.61 -3.79 2.85
C PHE A 615 29.43 -2.63 1.86
N LEU A 616 29.37 -1.41 2.41
CA LEU A 616 29.41 -0.18 1.64
C LEU A 616 30.82 0.38 1.69
N VAL A 617 31.45 0.58 0.53
CA VAL A 617 32.74 1.27 0.43
C VAL A 617 32.52 2.74 0.12
N LEU A 618 33.16 3.63 0.86
CA LEU A 618 33.22 5.05 0.61
C LEU A 618 34.57 5.39 -0.01
N LEU A 619 34.53 6.11 -1.15
CA LEU A 619 35.69 6.36 -2.00
C LEU A 619 35.90 7.87 -2.14
N ARG A 620 37.14 8.34 -2.01
CA ARG A 620 37.52 9.67 -2.45
C ARG A 620 37.67 9.67 -3.97
N ALA A 621 36.91 10.52 -4.66
CA ALA A 621 36.89 10.49 -6.12
C ALA A 621 38.17 10.98 -6.78
N SER A 622 38.99 11.83 -6.12
CA SER A 622 40.22 12.39 -6.69
C SER A 622 41.29 11.36 -7.00
N ASP A 623 41.44 10.35 -6.12
CA ASP A 623 42.49 9.33 -6.18
C ASP A 623 41.95 7.87 -6.08
N GLY A 624 40.67 7.72 -5.93
CA GLY A 624 40.01 6.42 -5.80
C GLY A 624 40.34 5.67 -4.51
N THR A 625 40.86 6.37 -3.50
CA THR A 625 41.20 5.77 -2.20
C THR A 625 39.91 5.45 -1.45
N ALA A 626 39.80 4.21 -0.97
CA ALA A 626 38.74 3.83 -0.05
C ALA A 626 38.97 4.49 1.31
N THR A 627 38.08 5.38 1.69
CA THR A 627 38.14 6.08 2.98
C THR A 627 37.54 5.23 4.09
N GLN A 628 36.43 4.54 3.79
CA GLN A 628 35.71 3.71 4.76
C GLN A 628 35.20 2.43 4.14
N TYR A 629 35.14 1.38 4.98
CA TYR A 629 34.42 0.13 4.74
C TYR A 629 33.37 0.00 5.83
N VAL A 630 32.09 0.20 5.46
CA VAL A 630 30.95 0.12 6.41
C VAL A 630 30.36 -1.26 6.33
N LEU A 631 30.50 -2.03 7.39
CA LEU A 631 29.91 -3.36 7.53
C LEU A 631 28.49 -3.23 8.07
N GLY A 632 27.59 -4.08 7.60
CA GLY A 632 26.21 -4.16 8.08
C GLY A 632 25.51 -5.38 7.51
N ASP A 633 24.59 -5.98 8.26
CA ASP A 633 23.84 -7.16 7.80
C ASP A 633 23.07 -6.87 6.52
N ARG A 634 22.51 -5.68 6.43
CA ARG A 634 21.88 -5.18 5.21
C ARG A 634 21.98 -3.66 5.16
N ILE A 635 22.69 -3.14 4.16
CA ILE A 635 22.78 -1.71 3.89
C ILE A 635 21.84 -1.36 2.71
N ALA A 636 21.08 -0.30 2.86
CA ALA A 636 20.09 0.15 1.87
C ALA A 636 19.87 1.68 1.95
N ASP A 637 19.07 2.19 1.01
CA ASP A 637 18.57 3.57 1.00
C ASP A 637 19.68 4.64 1.01
N GLU A 638 20.80 4.37 0.36
CA GLU A 638 21.95 5.28 0.31
C GLU A 638 21.61 6.56 -0.45
N ALA A 639 21.79 7.71 0.18
CA ALA A 639 21.65 9.01 -0.46
C ALA A 639 22.64 10.03 0.11
N TRP A 640 23.18 10.86 -0.77
CA TRP A 640 24.10 11.95 -0.41
C TRP A 640 23.34 13.24 -0.10
N SER A 641 23.83 13.98 0.87
CA SER A 641 23.32 15.30 1.15
C SER A 641 23.56 16.24 -0.07
N PRO A 642 22.55 16.99 -0.51
CA PRO A 642 22.69 17.89 -1.66
C PRO A 642 23.62 19.07 -1.39
N ALA A 643 23.85 19.42 -0.12
CA ALA A 643 24.62 20.60 0.28
C ALA A 643 25.99 20.29 0.90
N ARG A 644 26.23 19.06 1.32
CA ARG A 644 27.45 18.66 2.03
C ARG A 644 27.90 17.27 1.57
N ALA A 645 29.19 16.97 1.68
CA ALA A 645 29.73 15.65 1.45
C ALA A 645 29.41 14.72 2.64
N LEU A 646 28.14 14.47 2.92
CA LEU A 646 27.65 13.51 3.93
C LEU A 646 26.80 12.47 3.24
N ILE A 647 26.88 11.22 3.69
CA ILE A 647 26.06 10.12 3.21
C ILE A 647 25.10 9.66 4.31
N GLY A 648 23.79 9.51 3.94
CA GLY A 648 22.80 8.86 4.73
C GLY A 648 22.49 7.47 4.17
N TYR A 649 22.28 6.49 5.02
CA TYR A 649 21.92 5.12 4.63
C TYR A 649 21.19 4.40 5.76
N THR A 650 20.51 3.32 5.41
CA THR A 650 19.92 2.38 6.37
C THR A 650 20.92 1.24 6.63
N ASN A 651 21.24 1.02 7.90
CA ASN A 651 21.91 -0.19 8.34
C ASN A 651 20.92 -1.06 9.13
N THR A 652 20.77 -2.32 8.76
CA THR A 652 19.89 -3.25 9.48
C THR A 652 20.74 -4.17 10.33
N VAL A 653 20.51 -4.19 11.63
CA VAL A 653 21.25 -4.97 12.62
C VAL A 653 20.36 -6.10 13.14
N GLY A 654 20.89 -7.31 13.24
CA GLY A 654 20.23 -8.46 13.90
C GLY A 654 19.42 -9.37 12.96
N GLY A 655 19.71 -9.36 11.64
CA GLY A 655 18.94 -10.14 10.64
C GLY A 655 19.43 -11.56 10.35
N LEU A 656 20.64 -11.95 10.77
CA LEU A 656 21.22 -13.27 10.53
C LEU A 656 21.13 -14.16 11.78
N GLY A 657 19.94 -14.31 12.35
CA GLY A 657 19.70 -15.36 13.34
C GLY A 657 19.83 -16.74 12.70
N ILE A 658 20.68 -17.59 13.27
CA ILE A 658 20.74 -19.03 13.00
C ILE A 658 19.28 -19.55 12.99
N ALA A 659 18.94 -20.35 11.99
CA ALA A 659 17.62 -20.90 11.75
C ALA A 659 16.87 -21.26 13.05
N GLY A 660 15.81 -20.53 13.40
CA GLY A 660 14.93 -20.87 14.52
C GLY A 660 14.40 -19.72 15.38
N SER A 661 14.98 -18.52 15.32
CA SER A 661 14.42 -17.36 16.02
C SER A 661 14.50 -16.14 15.10
N PRO A 662 13.37 -15.54 14.70
CA PRO A 662 13.39 -14.24 14.05
C PRO A 662 13.80 -13.21 15.10
N SER A 663 15.09 -12.90 15.20
CA SER A 663 15.50 -11.64 15.82
C SER A 663 14.90 -10.53 14.93
N GLU A 664 14.08 -9.66 15.48
CA GLU A 664 13.50 -8.56 14.73
C GLU A 664 14.64 -7.70 14.17
N ALA A 665 14.86 -7.80 12.85
CA ALA A 665 15.86 -6.99 12.18
C ALA A 665 15.49 -5.51 12.35
N LYS A 666 16.34 -4.76 13.05
CA LYS A 666 16.10 -3.36 13.39
C LYS A 666 16.83 -2.47 12.40
N PRO A 667 16.11 -1.72 11.54
CA PRO A 667 16.74 -0.74 10.67
C PRO A 667 17.16 0.50 11.47
N ILE A 668 18.37 0.97 11.19
CA ILE A 668 18.95 2.19 11.78
C ILE A 668 19.33 3.12 10.63
N ALA A 669 18.73 4.30 10.59
CA ALA A 669 19.16 5.38 9.70
C ALA A 669 20.43 6.01 10.24
N THR A 670 21.51 5.94 9.47
CA THR A 670 22.85 6.44 9.83
C THR A 670 23.25 7.55 8.88
N VAL A 671 23.76 8.64 9.43
CA VAL A 671 24.42 9.73 8.68
C VAL A 671 25.91 9.72 9.02
N ARG A 672 26.76 9.71 7.99
CA ARG A 672 28.23 9.57 8.13
C ARG A 672 29.00 10.59 7.28
N ASP A 673 30.09 11.06 7.82
CA ASP A 673 31.12 11.80 7.09
C ASP A 673 32.06 10.80 6.36
N PRO A 674 32.14 10.84 5.03
CA PRO A 674 32.94 9.88 4.27
C PRO A 674 34.45 10.14 4.39
N GLY A 675 34.88 11.35 4.73
CA GLY A 675 36.27 11.71 4.87
C GLY A 675 36.89 11.25 6.18
N THR A 676 36.20 11.53 7.28
CA THR A 676 36.65 11.18 8.65
C THR A 676 36.15 9.83 9.12
N GLY A 677 35.07 9.33 8.53
CA GLY A 677 34.38 8.13 8.97
C GLY A 677 33.49 8.35 10.19
N ALA A 678 33.36 9.57 10.68
CA ALA A 678 32.55 9.88 11.85
C ALA A 678 31.05 9.65 11.59
N VAL A 679 30.40 8.98 12.52
CA VAL A 679 28.94 8.90 12.57
C VAL A 679 28.42 10.21 13.15
N ILE A 680 27.67 10.94 12.34
CA ILE A 680 27.09 12.24 12.70
C ILE A 680 25.77 12.07 13.43
N ALA A 681 24.97 11.08 12.98
CA ALA A 681 23.68 10.77 13.58
C ALA A 681 23.28 9.32 13.35
N GLU A 682 22.57 8.75 14.32
CA GLU A 682 21.87 7.48 14.20
C GLU A 682 20.45 7.63 14.75
N VAL A 683 19.47 7.00 14.09
CA VAL A 683 18.05 7.03 14.45
C VAL A 683 17.41 5.70 14.09
N ASP A 684 16.59 5.17 14.97
CA ASP A 684 15.79 3.97 14.70
C ASP A 684 14.83 4.22 13.52
N GLY A 685 14.91 3.39 12.49
CA GLY A 685 14.13 3.49 11.26
C GLY A 685 14.99 3.43 9.99
N ARG A 686 14.34 3.57 8.83
CA ARG A 686 15.00 3.59 7.53
C ARG A 686 15.36 5.02 7.15
N PHE A 687 16.54 5.20 6.57
CA PHE A 687 16.90 6.48 5.98
C PHE A 687 15.98 6.77 4.79
N ALA A 688 15.37 7.96 4.76
CA ALA A 688 14.31 8.28 3.80
C ALA A 688 14.65 9.44 2.85
N GLY A 689 15.72 10.19 3.11
CA GLY A 689 16.15 11.28 2.24
C GLY A 689 16.71 12.50 2.97
N TRP A 690 17.02 13.54 2.20
CA TRP A 690 17.56 14.82 2.67
C TRP A 690 16.67 15.99 2.28
N SER A 691 16.64 17.04 3.11
CA SER A 691 16.11 18.34 2.65
C SER A 691 17.02 18.94 1.56
N PRO A 692 16.48 19.79 0.67
CA PRO A 692 17.25 20.39 -0.42
C PRO A 692 18.44 21.25 0.02
N ASP A 693 18.41 21.78 1.24
CA ASP A 693 19.49 22.55 1.86
C ASP A 693 20.46 21.69 2.68
N GLY A 694 20.20 20.37 2.80
CA GLY A 694 20.99 19.44 3.61
C GLY A 694 20.96 19.72 5.11
N ALA A 695 20.06 20.59 5.60
CA ALA A 695 19.96 20.94 7.01
C ALA A 695 19.16 19.87 7.80
N TRP A 696 18.34 19.08 7.10
CA TRP A 696 17.51 18.03 7.68
C TRP A 696 17.70 16.72 6.96
N PHE A 697 17.58 15.61 7.68
CA PHE A 697 17.41 14.30 7.09
C PHE A 697 16.12 13.66 7.58
N TYR A 698 15.62 12.70 6.80
CA TYR A 698 14.33 12.07 7.03
C TYR A 698 14.50 10.60 7.33
N VAL A 699 13.62 10.10 8.22
CA VAL A 699 13.60 8.71 8.68
C VAL A 699 12.19 8.18 8.56
N ALA A 700 12.05 7.03 7.88
CA ALA A 700 10.80 6.30 7.76
C ALA A 700 10.74 5.20 8.81
N THR A 701 9.63 5.19 9.58
CA THR A 701 9.36 4.19 10.63
C THR A 701 7.95 3.62 10.44
N SER A 702 7.55 2.67 11.28
CA SER A 702 6.15 2.20 11.34
C SER A 702 5.16 3.32 11.65
N GLY A 703 5.59 4.35 12.41
CA GLY A 703 4.78 5.53 12.72
C GLY A 703 4.72 6.58 11.60
N GLY A 704 5.46 6.38 10.51
CA GLY A 704 5.49 7.28 9.36
C GLY A 704 6.84 7.92 9.08
N LEU A 705 6.81 9.08 8.43
CA LEU A 705 7.98 9.87 8.07
C LEU A 705 8.26 10.93 9.12
N TYR A 706 9.51 11.00 9.54
CA TYR A 706 10.01 11.96 10.50
C TYR A 706 11.18 12.76 9.91
N ALA A 707 11.24 14.05 10.23
CA ALA A 707 12.37 14.92 9.93
C ALA A 707 13.22 15.10 11.20
N ARG A 708 14.55 15.13 11.05
CA ARG A 708 15.50 15.44 12.12
C ARG A 708 16.49 16.51 11.66
N PRO A 709 16.73 17.58 12.45
CA PRO A 709 17.79 18.52 12.13
C PRO A 709 19.15 17.84 12.16
N LEU A 710 20.02 18.12 11.18
CA LEU A 710 21.38 17.59 11.16
C LEU A 710 22.23 18.09 12.33
N ALA A 711 21.94 19.30 12.82
CA ALA A 711 22.59 19.89 13.99
C ALA A 711 22.20 19.23 15.33
N GLY A 712 21.33 18.22 15.28
CA GLY A 712 20.76 17.56 16.46
C GLY A 712 19.39 18.12 16.83
N GLY A 713 18.68 17.40 17.69
CA GLY A 713 17.32 17.77 18.12
C GLY A 713 16.33 16.61 18.04
N ALA A 714 15.08 16.88 18.39
CA ALA A 714 14.01 15.91 18.39
C ALA A 714 13.55 15.57 16.96
N LEU A 715 13.02 14.37 16.80
CA LEU A 715 12.30 13.95 15.59
C LEU A 715 10.97 14.69 15.49
N VAL A 716 10.70 15.26 14.34
CA VAL A 716 9.43 15.93 14.01
C VAL A 716 8.67 15.04 13.04
N ARG A 717 7.48 14.58 13.42
CA ARG A 717 6.64 13.80 12.52
C ARG A 717 6.11 14.65 11.38
N VAL A 718 6.35 14.21 10.15
CA VAL A 718 5.92 14.89 8.92
C VAL A 718 4.62 14.28 8.41
N SER A 719 4.53 12.96 8.38
CA SER A 719 3.39 12.24 7.79
C SER A 719 3.35 10.79 8.26
N GLY A 720 2.23 10.08 7.97
CA GLY A 720 2.12 8.63 8.09
C GLY A 720 2.84 7.83 6.98
N VAL A 721 3.49 8.47 6.01
CA VAL A 721 4.24 7.80 4.94
C VAL A 721 5.46 7.09 5.53
N GLY A 722 5.55 5.76 5.33
CA GLY A 722 6.64 4.92 5.87
C GLY A 722 7.63 4.43 4.82
N VAL A 723 7.77 5.16 3.71
CA VAL A 723 8.68 4.83 2.60
C VAL A 723 9.68 5.95 2.36
N PRO A 724 10.82 5.67 1.72
CA PRO A 724 11.75 6.69 1.27
C PRO A 724 11.09 7.71 0.35
N VAL A 725 11.52 8.95 0.41
CA VAL A 725 10.95 10.08 -0.33
C VAL A 725 12.03 10.87 -1.06
N SER A 726 11.72 11.40 -2.23
CA SER A 726 12.52 12.46 -2.87
C SER A 726 11.91 13.82 -2.53
N ILE A 727 12.74 14.79 -2.27
CA ILE A 727 12.35 16.04 -1.64
C ILE A 727 12.82 17.22 -2.49
N THR A 728 11.94 18.21 -2.67
CA THR A 728 12.27 19.46 -3.39
C THR A 728 11.78 20.68 -2.60
N LYS A 729 12.23 21.85 -3.01
CA LYS A 729 11.69 23.11 -2.52
C LYS A 729 10.20 23.24 -2.88
N PRO A 730 9.42 24.02 -2.14
CA PRO A 730 7.98 24.22 -2.33
C PRO A 730 7.58 24.64 -3.72
#